data_d4fa13f50b4f19b1bb581997a1b4cf1e
#
_entry.id   d4fa13f50b4f19b1bb581997a1b4cf1e
#
_cell.length_a   1.000
_cell.length_b   1.000
_cell.length_c   1.000
_cell.angle_alpha   90.00
_cell.angle_beta   90.00
_cell.angle_gamma   90.00
#
_symmetry.space_group_name_H-M   'P 1'
#
loop_
_entity.id
_entity.type
_entity.pdbx_description
1 polymer ?
#
loop_
_entity_poly.entity_id
_entity_poly.type
_entity_poly.pdbx_seq_one_letter_code
_entity_poly.pdbx_strand_id
1 'polypeptide(L)'
;IRKTFNDKAKSILKAIREANEDVPGNFRSGLYKYLTESATQPLTYEQPKAGVLKANESPQNWTSSKCAKADKQIIQTLAAEGLSAQLSELIAYNRDNWNEFQSVRLTLSHLSELRLLHAIADAVDSFTKDSNRFMLSNTQALLKELIADSDTPFIFEKIGARLKHIMIDEFQDTSTIQWQNFKVLLANCMAQELSQNLIVGDIKQSVYRWRQGDWGILNSIEDSFAHQRIRLETLDYNYRSEKRIIDFNNAFWKECIANTVKELEQSDADKAPIVLKAYEDVAQKTHKTADNGYVRISLFPGRSIKDAVLEELVETIKTLFANGYGGKNQSKIAILVRSKTNIQDIVDTLLATFGSEMNIVSDEAFRLDASLAVNIIVSAMHLLTHPDDVLTRGKLVKLYNQEVLKKPLTDTDLLVSPTQSGDADGQDLDKKQRRQMAARRQRAKLDGELPKEYVENRELLLGLPIVDLVDKLFMLFGLDRLEGQSSYVCTLYDTLNDFLNDHTADIDDFIAEWENTLSSKTIQSDEIEGIRIMTIHKSKGLEFDNVIIPFCNWDLEKPDTLWCETEGKPEPYNKLPLLPINFRRSEMLGTVFEDDYKEEHFQNIVDNLNLLYVAFTRASKNLFVSGARQGKSALDKIAKGIPPANRSYAIETALKQVSEQLRGSVLDFPDDIGSEIHFRYGAIAPATHEEERTAADNPFLVKPDKHIVSIATYPQAASFKQSNKSMEFVKGEDVDPSDRTRYIKIGNVLHQLFSTIYTTDDIPARLNELEQQGIIYNDEITSAQLRTRIEDAITHPQVQEWFSKRWQLYNECTILEYNKETDEVEEHRPDRVMTDGKEVVVVDFKFGNEREEYKRQVQRYMEILTHMGHKNVSGYLWYVVKNIVTEVEIDPKA
;
A
#
# COMPACT_ATOMS: atom_id res chain seq x y z
N ILE A 1 21.11 8.94 33.06
CA ILE A 1 20.02 8.13 33.61
C ILE A 1 20.40 6.62 33.60
N ARG A 2 20.56 5.97 32.44
CA ARG A 2 20.87 4.53 32.32
C ARG A 2 22.13 4.14 33.06
N LYS A 3 23.24 4.88 32.91
CA LYS A 3 24.49 4.60 33.61
C LYS A 3 24.30 4.61 35.13
N THR A 4 23.65 5.63 35.66
CA THR A 4 23.36 5.78 37.09
C THR A 4 22.49 4.62 37.62
N PHE A 5 21.45 4.23 36.85
CA PHE A 5 20.60 3.08 37.15
C PHE A 5 21.40 1.77 37.24
N ASN A 6 22.20 1.49 36.22
CA ASN A 6 23.03 0.30 36.16
C ASN A 6 24.09 0.31 37.27
N ASP A 7 24.70 1.46 37.60
CA ASP A 7 25.72 1.56 38.67
C ASP A 7 25.11 1.35 40.05
N LYS A 8 23.88 1.81 40.33
CA LYS A 8 23.15 1.48 41.56
C LYS A 8 22.94 -0.04 41.72
N ALA A 9 22.50 -0.73 40.68
CA ALA A 9 22.32 -2.17 40.68
C ALA A 9 23.67 -2.92 40.86
N LYS A 10 24.73 -2.48 40.20
CA LYS A 10 26.08 -3.02 40.34
C LYS A 10 26.62 -2.85 41.75
N SER A 11 26.32 -1.73 42.42
CA SER A 11 26.73 -1.51 43.83
C SER A 11 26.15 -2.58 44.76
N ILE A 12 24.84 -2.90 44.60
CA ILE A 12 24.19 -3.94 45.38
C ILE A 12 24.83 -5.31 45.09
N LEU A 13 25.01 -5.66 43.82
CA LEU A 13 25.65 -6.93 43.43
C LEU A 13 27.11 -7.04 43.92
N LYS A 14 27.84 -5.93 43.93
CA LYS A 14 29.19 -5.88 44.42
C LYS A 14 29.25 -6.21 45.95
N ALA A 15 28.38 -5.59 46.73
CA ALA A 15 28.32 -5.88 48.17
C ALA A 15 27.91 -7.35 48.45
N ILE A 16 27.03 -7.93 47.66
CA ILE A 16 26.66 -9.36 47.73
C ILE A 16 27.89 -10.27 47.45
N ARG A 17 28.68 -9.92 46.43
CA ARG A 17 29.90 -10.67 46.05
C ARG A 17 31.03 -10.57 47.08
N GLU A 18 31.22 -9.37 47.61
CA GLU A 18 32.24 -9.13 48.68
C GLU A 18 31.94 -9.93 49.92
N ALA A 19 30.66 -10.25 50.18
CA ALA A 19 30.26 -11.14 51.29
C ALA A 19 30.27 -12.63 50.91
N ASN A 20 30.71 -13.04 49.73
CA ASN A 20 30.71 -14.40 49.19
C ASN A 20 29.31 -15.04 49.09
N GLU A 21 28.25 -14.25 49.05
CA GLU A 21 26.86 -14.70 48.99
C GLU A 21 26.27 -14.69 47.54
N ASP A 22 27.11 -14.81 46.54
CA ASP A 22 26.71 -14.70 45.09
C ASP A 22 26.08 -16.02 44.59
N VAL A 23 25.13 -16.56 45.32
CA VAL A 23 24.36 -17.76 44.99
C VAL A 23 22.91 -17.40 44.71
N PRO A 24 22.45 -17.40 43.43
CA PRO A 24 21.11 -16.98 43.05
C PRO A 24 19.96 -17.69 43.80
N GLY A 25 20.16 -18.98 44.18
CA GLY A 25 19.18 -19.79 44.90
C GLY A 25 18.93 -19.37 46.34
N ASN A 26 19.85 -18.64 46.94
CA ASN A 26 19.73 -18.16 48.34
C ASN A 26 18.77 -16.97 48.44
N PHE A 27 18.57 -16.23 47.33
CA PHE A 27 17.69 -15.07 47.28
C PHE A 27 16.23 -15.43 47.01
N ARG A 28 15.32 -14.58 47.47
CA ARG A 28 13.91 -14.66 47.13
C ARG A 28 13.71 -14.72 45.62
N SER A 29 12.75 -15.51 45.19
CA SER A 29 12.46 -15.73 43.77
C SER A 29 12.36 -14.42 42.97
N GLY A 30 13.23 -14.27 41.97
CA GLY A 30 13.27 -13.12 41.05
C GLY A 30 14.19 -11.97 41.53
N LEU A 31 14.60 -11.88 42.80
CA LEU A 31 15.39 -10.75 43.31
C LEU A 31 16.78 -10.69 42.67
N TYR A 32 17.53 -11.77 42.73
CA TYR A 32 18.88 -11.81 42.14
C TYR A 32 18.87 -11.57 40.62
N LYS A 33 17.89 -12.16 39.96
CA LYS A 33 17.65 -11.92 38.53
C LYS A 33 17.36 -10.45 38.23
N TYR A 34 16.51 -9.81 39.02
CA TYR A 34 16.20 -8.37 38.85
C TYR A 34 17.45 -7.50 39.00
N LEU A 35 18.28 -7.75 39.98
CA LEU A 35 19.53 -7.01 40.21
C LEU A 35 20.52 -7.20 39.05
N THR A 36 20.69 -8.42 38.56
CA THR A 36 21.59 -8.72 37.43
C THR A 36 21.08 -8.10 36.11
N GLU A 37 19.78 -8.15 35.86
CA GLU A 37 19.17 -7.48 34.68
C GLU A 37 19.31 -5.95 34.81
N SER A 38 19.01 -5.37 35.99
CA SER A 38 19.15 -3.93 36.22
C SER A 38 20.60 -3.44 36.12
N ALA A 39 21.59 -4.28 36.32
CA ALA A 39 23.00 -3.93 36.20
C ALA A 39 23.47 -3.80 34.72
N THR A 40 22.75 -4.37 33.77
CA THR A 40 23.14 -4.46 32.36
C THR A 40 22.12 -3.91 31.39
N GLN A 41 20.84 -4.04 31.73
CA GLN A 41 19.73 -3.62 30.86
C GLN A 41 19.31 -2.18 31.15
N PRO A 42 18.59 -1.52 30.22
CA PRO A 42 17.98 -0.21 30.44
C PRO A 42 16.85 -0.28 31.46
N LEU A 43 16.31 0.89 31.86
CA LEU A 43 15.10 1.03 32.65
C LEU A 43 13.92 0.29 32.03
N THR A 44 12.92 -0.08 32.82
CA THR A 44 11.72 -0.78 32.36
C THR A 44 10.46 -0.19 32.98
N TYR A 45 9.35 -0.17 32.19
CA TYR A 45 8.03 0.24 32.67
C TYR A 45 7.43 -0.77 33.65
N GLU A 46 7.72 -2.05 33.46
CA GLU A 46 7.13 -3.12 34.25
C GLU A 46 7.54 -3.01 35.71
N GLN A 47 6.57 -3.12 36.58
CA GLN A 47 6.85 -3.20 38.01
C GLN A 47 7.66 -4.45 38.33
N PRO A 48 8.58 -4.39 39.30
CA PRO A 48 9.32 -5.55 39.77
C PRO A 48 8.37 -6.68 40.19
N LYS A 49 8.76 -7.91 39.93
CA LYS A 49 7.98 -9.10 40.31
C LYS A 49 7.67 -9.11 41.82
N ALA A 50 6.57 -9.73 42.21
CA ALA A 50 6.10 -9.81 43.60
C ALA A 50 7.18 -10.24 44.57
N GLY A 51 8.14 -11.11 44.16
CA GLY A 51 9.28 -11.50 45.02
C GLY A 51 10.23 -10.37 45.33
N VAL A 52 10.46 -9.45 44.34
CA VAL A 52 11.31 -8.26 44.53
C VAL A 52 10.61 -7.22 45.41
N LEU A 53 9.32 -7.00 45.18
CA LEU A 53 8.51 -6.09 45.99
C LEU A 53 8.45 -6.55 47.46
N LYS A 54 8.27 -7.85 47.72
CA LYS A 54 8.32 -8.41 49.06
C LYS A 54 9.70 -8.31 49.71
N ALA A 55 10.79 -8.45 48.94
CA ALA A 55 12.14 -8.22 49.44
C ALA A 55 12.34 -6.73 49.82
N ASN A 56 11.72 -5.81 49.09
CA ASN A 56 11.75 -4.38 49.39
C ASN A 56 11.00 -4.00 50.67
N GLU A 57 9.99 -4.78 51.08
CA GLU A 57 9.20 -4.51 52.29
C GLU A 57 10.02 -4.75 53.59
N SER A 58 10.94 -5.75 53.60
CA SER A 58 11.66 -6.11 54.80
C SER A 58 12.94 -6.90 54.49
N PRO A 59 14.06 -6.65 55.22
CA PRO A 59 15.29 -7.44 55.15
C PRO A 59 15.10 -8.95 55.27
N GLN A 60 14.15 -9.40 56.11
CA GLN A 60 13.85 -10.81 56.32
C GLN A 60 13.32 -11.47 55.03
N ASN A 61 12.76 -10.72 54.14
CA ASN A 61 12.19 -11.19 52.89
C ASN A 61 13.20 -11.37 51.75
N TRP A 62 14.49 -11.04 51.96
CA TRP A 62 15.53 -11.16 50.93
C TRP A 62 15.88 -12.59 50.56
N THR A 63 15.71 -13.50 51.47
CA THR A 63 16.13 -14.91 51.38
C THR A 63 15.02 -15.85 50.90
N SER A 64 15.41 -16.90 50.18
CA SER A 64 14.51 -17.99 49.81
C SER A 64 14.27 -18.95 51.00
N SER A 65 13.20 -19.74 50.93
CA SER A 65 12.93 -20.81 51.91
C SER A 65 13.97 -21.94 51.88
N LYS A 66 14.75 -22.02 50.80
CA LYS A 66 15.80 -23.05 50.60
C LYS A 66 17.19 -22.58 51.03
N CYS A 67 17.36 -21.32 51.45
CA CYS A 67 18.60 -20.76 51.89
C CYS A 67 19.09 -21.40 53.20
N ALA A 68 20.37 -21.75 53.27
CA ALA A 68 20.97 -22.30 54.51
C ALA A 68 20.93 -21.27 55.66
N LYS A 69 20.87 -21.72 56.91
CA LYS A 69 20.72 -20.80 58.05
C LYS A 69 21.88 -19.80 58.19
N ALA A 70 23.08 -20.18 57.87
CA ALA A 70 24.26 -19.30 57.96
C ALA A 70 24.17 -18.19 56.91
N ASP A 71 23.99 -18.56 55.64
CA ASP A 71 23.86 -17.63 54.50
C ASP A 71 22.66 -16.71 54.66
N LYS A 72 21.53 -17.27 55.20
CA LYS A 72 20.34 -16.51 55.50
C LYS A 72 20.59 -15.36 56.46
N GLN A 73 21.37 -15.60 57.52
CA GLN A 73 21.69 -14.59 58.50
C GLN A 73 22.58 -13.49 57.90
N ILE A 74 23.57 -13.88 57.12
CA ILE A 74 24.49 -12.94 56.45
C ILE A 74 23.69 -12.06 55.48
N ILE A 75 22.86 -12.64 54.59
CA ILE A 75 22.06 -11.88 53.59
C ILE A 75 21.09 -10.93 54.31
N GLN A 76 20.43 -11.38 55.37
CA GLN A 76 19.49 -10.52 56.11
C GLN A 76 20.19 -9.39 56.87
N THR A 77 21.38 -9.62 57.36
CA THR A 77 22.19 -8.57 58.00
C THR A 77 22.64 -7.54 56.95
N LEU A 78 23.19 -7.96 55.84
CA LEU A 78 23.53 -7.06 54.70
C LEU A 78 22.34 -6.24 54.22
N ALA A 79 21.18 -6.91 54.14
CA ALA A 79 19.95 -6.22 53.77
C ALA A 79 19.54 -5.14 54.78
N ALA A 80 19.69 -5.43 56.07
CA ALA A 80 19.41 -4.50 57.16
C ALA A 80 20.43 -3.36 57.27
N GLU A 81 21.71 -3.62 56.95
CA GLU A 81 22.81 -2.65 57.02
C GLU A 81 22.82 -1.67 55.85
N GLY A 82 21.98 -1.87 54.82
CA GLY A 82 21.84 -0.88 53.78
C GLY A 82 21.33 -1.37 52.41
N LEU A 83 21.44 -2.66 52.09
CA LEU A 83 21.03 -3.15 50.78
C LEU A 83 19.52 -3.01 50.54
N SER A 84 18.66 -3.10 51.56
CA SER A 84 17.24 -2.84 51.42
C SER A 84 16.94 -1.37 51.05
N ALA A 85 17.69 -0.43 51.63
CA ALA A 85 17.58 0.99 51.26
C ALA A 85 18.04 1.23 49.79
N GLN A 86 19.15 0.62 49.41
CA GLN A 86 19.66 0.71 48.03
C GLN A 86 18.69 0.05 47.02
N LEU A 87 18.04 -1.06 47.37
CA LEU A 87 17.00 -1.68 46.54
C LEU A 87 15.79 -0.76 46.38
N SER A 88 15.32 -0.14 47.46
CA SER A 88 14.23 0.84 47.43
C SER A 88 14.59 2.03 46.56
N GLU A 89 15.81 2.54 46.66
CA GLU A 89 16.32 3.63 45.83
C GLU A 89 16.44 3.22 44.37
N LEU A 90 16.88 2.02 44.05
CA LEU A 90 16.96 1.50 42.69
C LEU A 90 15.57 1.40 42.04
N ILE A 91 14.58 0.90 42.77
CA ILE A 91 13.19 0.78 42.29
C ILE A 91 12.57 2.17 42.08
N ALA A 92 12.76 3.08 43.05
CA ALA A 92 12.29 4.47 42.93
C ALA A 92 12.96 5.18 41.77
N TYR A 93 14.27 5.04 41.60
CA TYR A 93 15.02 5.64 40.50
C TYR A 93 14.51 5.16 39.14
N ASN A 94 14.24 3.86 39.00
CA ASN A 94 13.64 3.33 37.76
C ASN A 94 12.27 3.98 37.46
N ARG A 95 11.38 4.02 38.44
CA ARG A 95 10.05 4.60 38.31
C ARG A 95 10.10 6.08 37.98
N ASP A 96 10.91 6.85 38.71
CA ASP A 96 10.92 8.31 38.63
C ASP A 96 11.62 8.83 37.36
N ASN A 97 12.53 8.05 36.78
CA ASN A 97 13.27 8.42 35.57
C ASN A 97 12.82 7.69 34.28
N TRP A 98 11.84 6.82 34.35
CA TRP A 98 11.36 6.05 33.21
C TRP A 98 10.82 6.95 32.09
N ASN A 99 9.94 7.87 32.44
CA ASN A 99 9.30 8.78 31.46
C ASN A 99 10.35 9.53 30.63
N GLU A 100 11.26 10.23 31.28
CA GLU A 100 12.30 11.00 30.60
C GLU A 100 13.22 10.10 29.77
N PHE A 101 13.72 9.03 30.35
CA PHE A 101 14.63 8.12 29.66
C PHE A 101 14.01 7.52 28.40
N GLN A 102 12.81 7.00 28.52
CA GLN A 102 12.15 6.29 27.44
C GLN A 102 11.60 7.25 26.38
N SER A 103 11.06 8.38 26.76
CA SER A 103 10.59 9.42 25.82
C SER A 103 11.71 9.92 24.93
N VAL A 104 12.88 10.23 25.51
CA VAL A 104 14.07 10.62 24.75
C VAL A 104 14.55 9.48 23.85
N ARG A 105 14.57 8.24 24.33
CA ARG A 105 14.99 7.08 23.52
C ARG A 105 14.10 6.87 22.31
N LEU A 106 12.80 6.95 22.51
CA LEU A 106 11.82 6.80 21.43
C LEU A 106 11.99 7.92 20.39
N THR A 107 12.10 9.17 20.83
CA THR A 107 12.28 10.31 19.95
C THR A 107 13.56 10.21 19.08
N LEU A 108 14.66 9.74 19.69
CA LEU A 108 15.94 9.66 18.98
C LEU A 108 16.03 8.44 18.05
N SER A 109 15.19 7.42 18.22
CA SER A 109 15.28 6.17 17.45
C SER A 109 15.18 6.38 15.94
N HIS A 110 14.32 7.29 15.49
CA HIS A 110 14.02 7.54 14.08
C HIS A 110 14.40 8.95 13.59
N LEU A 111 15.13 9.72 14.41
CA LEU A 111 15.46 11.10 14.06
C LEU A 111 16.34 11.22 12.80
N SER A 112 17.20 10.23 12.55
CA SER A 112 18.01 10.15 11.33
C SER A 112 17.18 9.91 10.09
N GLU A 113 16.09 9.14 10.22
CA GLU A 113 15.15 8.84 9.14
C GLU A 113 14.36 10.07 8.71
N LEU A 114 14.01 10.97 9.67
CA LEU A 114 13.36 12.25 9.34
C LEU A 114 14.23 13.14 8.43
N ARG A 115 15.55 13.13 8.64
CA ARG A 115 16.47 13.89 7.78
C ARG A 115 16.49 13.30 6.36
N LEU A 116 16.43 11.97 6.24
CA LEU A 116 16.39 11.30 4.96
C LEU A 116 15.07 11.58 4.23
N LEU A 117 13.93 11.58 4.95
CA LEU A 117 12.63 11.90 4.38
C LEU A 117 12.59 13.31 3.77
N HIS A 118 13.23 14.30 4.40
CA HIS A 118 13.31 15.65 3.84
C HIS A 118 14.08 15.66 2.52
N ALA A 119 15.23 15.00 2.49
CA ALA A 119 16.02 14.88 1.25
C ALA A 119 15.29 14.12 0.15
N ILE A 120 14.52 13.07 0.51
CA ILE A 120 13.69 12.34 -0.45
C ILE A 120 12.56 13.25 -0.97
N ALA A 121 11.89 14.01 -0.10
CA ALA A 121 10.84 14.93 -0.50
C ALA A 121 11.35 15.98 -1.49
N ASP A 122 12.53 16.58 -1.21
CA ASP A 122 13.16 17.54 -2.10
C ASP A 122 13.54 16.92 -3.46
N ALA A 123 14.06 15.69 -3.45
CA ALA A 123 14.38 14.96 -4.67
C ALA A 123 13.14 14.62 -5.50
N VAL A 124 12.05 14.13 -4.85
CA VAL A 124 10.76 13.85 -5.50
C VAL A 124 10.16 15.13 -6.10
N ASP A 125 10.22 16.24 -5.36
CA ASP A 125 9.75 17.53 -5.83
C ASP A 125 10.54 18.03 -7.06
N SER A 126 11.85 17.85 -7.05
CA SER A 126 12.70 18.19 -8.20
C SER A 126 12.37 17.30 -9.39
N PHE A 127 12.34 16.00 -9.20
CA PHE A 127 12.01 15.02 -10.25
C PHE A 127 10.62 15.26 -10.88
N THR A 128 9.59 15.51 -10.05
CA THR A 128 8.24 15.78 -10.55
C THR A 128 8.17 17.09 -11.35
N LYS A 129 8.95 18.12 -10.94
CA LYS A 129 9.06 19.37 -11.69
C LYS A 129 9.78 19.17 -13.02
N ASP A 130 10.92 18.49 -13.02
CA ASP A 130 11.77 18.29 -14.19
C ASP A 130 11.07 17.40 -15.22
N SER A 131 10.35 16.36 -14.76
CA SER A 131 9.58 15.46 -15.62
C SER A 131 8.18 15.97 -16.00
N ASN A 132 7.79 17.19 -15.57
CA ASN A 132 6.46 17.76 -15.78
C ASN A 132 5.31 16.85 -15.32
N ARG A 133 5.53 16.12 -14.23
CA ARG A 133 4.56 15.19 -13.64
C ARG A 133 3.92 15.78 -12.39
N PHE A 134 2.67 15.47 -12.14
CA PHE A 134 1.97 15.82 -10.91
C PHE A 134 1.50 14.55 -10.22
N MET A 135 1.85 14.40 -8.94
CA MET A 135 1.43 13.25 -8.16
C MET A 135 -0.04 13.39 -7.75
N LEU A 136 -0.87 12.42 -8.13
CA LEU A 136 -2.29 12.40 -7.76
C LEU A 136 -2.51 12.44 -6.23
N SER A 137 -1.57 11.90 -5.43
CA SER A 137 -1.58 12.00 -3.97
C SER A 137 -1.59 13.44 -3.46
N ASN A 138 -0.98 14.37 -4.18
CA ASN A 138 -0.90 15.78 -3.79
C ASN A 138 -2.17 16.57 -4.14
N THR A 139 -3.07 16.02 -4.96
CA THR A 139 -4.30 16.69 -5.40
C THR A 139 -5.17 17.11 -4.20
N GLN A 140 -5.30 16.25 -3.20
CA GLN A 140 -6.14 16.52 -2.03
C GLN A 140 -5.58 17.67 -1.16
N ALA A 141 -4.27 17.68 -0.96
CA ALA A 141 -3.60 18.73 -0.19
C ALA A 141 -3.66 20.07 -0.93
N LEU A 142 -3.40 20.05 -2.23
CA LEU A 142 -3.50 21.24 -3.08
C LEU A 142 -4.94 21.82 -3.10
N LEU A 143 -5.93 20.94 -3.22
CA LEU A 143 -7.33 21.35 -3.19
C LEU A 143 -7.69 21.97 -1.83
N LYS A 144 -7.20 21.41 -0.73
CA LYS A 144 -7.37 21.95 0.62
C LYS A 144 -6.77 23.34 0.74
N GLU A 145 -5.56 23.60 0.25
CA GLU A 145 -4.93 24.91 0.25
C GLU A 145 -5.76 25.93 -0.56
N LEU A 146 -6.23 25.52 -1.74
CA LEU A 146 -7.06 26.39 -2.60
C LEU A 146 -8.42 26.74 -2.00
N ILE A 147 -8.94 25.89 -1.10
CA ILE A 147 -10.23 26.07 -0.44
C ILE A 147 -10.08 26.83 0.88
N ALA A 148 -8.95 26.69 1.58
CA ALA A 148 -8.77 27.17 2.95
C ALA A 148 -8.86 28.70 3.10
N ASP A 149 -8.51 29.48 2.08
CA ASP A 149 -8.42 30.93 2.12
C ASP A 149 -9.71 31.66 1.68
N SER A 150 -10.80 30.96 1.41
CA SER A 150 -12.03 31.59 0.91
C SER A 150 -13.28 30.94 1.46
N ASP A 151 -14.20 31.75 1.99
CA ASP A 151 -15.54 31.31 2.43
C ASP A 151 -16.38 30.77 1.24
N THR A 152 -16.08 31.22 0.01
CA THR A 152 -16.67 30.73 -1.23
C THR A 152 -15.60 30.50 -2.28
N PRO A 153 -14.88 29.36 -2.25
CA PRO A 153 -13.84 29.10 -3.21
C PRO A 153 -14.36 29.13 -4.63
N PHE A 154 -13.69 29.86 -5.49
CA PHE A 154 -13.97 30.00 -6.93
C PHE A 154 -14.26 28.65 -7.63
N ILE A 155 -13.61 27.56 -7.21
CA ILE A 155 -13.86 26.21 -7.73
C ILE A 155 -15.32 25.79 -7.45
N PHE A 156 -15.85 26.12 -6.29
CA PHE A 156 -17.22 25.77 -5.89
C PHE A 156 -18.26 26.67 -6.51
N GLU A 157 -17.94 27.93 -6.81
CA GLU A 157 -18.86 28.78 -7.60
C GLU A 157 -19.11 28.19 -8.98
N LYS A 158 -18.05 27.66 -9.63
CA LYS A 158 -18.20 27.05 -10.96
C LYS A 158 -18.91 25.68 -10.93
N ILE A 159 -18.71 24.88 -9.92
CA ILE A 159 -19.29 23.54 -9.80
C ILE A 159 -20.60 23.60 -9.03
N GLY A 160 -20.64 24.30 -7.92
CA GLY A 160 -21.77 24.36 -6.99
C GLY A 160 -23.03 24.94 -7.61
N ALA A 161 -22.91 25.92 -8.52
CA ALA A 161 -24.07 26.46 -9.24
C ALA A 161 -24.78 25.46 -10.18
N ARG A 162 -24.12 24.35 -10.50
CA ARG A 162 -24.62 23.29 -11.38
C ARG A 162 -25.10 22.05 -10.64
N LEU A 163 -24.63 21.82 -9.42
CA LEU A 163 -24.96 20.65 -8.60
C LEU A 163 -26.15 21.00 -7.69
N LYS A 164 -27.24 20.29 -7.85
CA LYS A 164 -28.44 20.42 -7.01
C LYS A 164 -28.56 19.29 -5.99
N HIS A 165 -28.03 18.12 -6.34
CA HIS A 165 -28.12 16.92 -5.51
C HIS A 165 -26.74 16.25 -5.44
N ILE A 166 -26.28 15.94 -4.24
CA ILE A 166 -25.05 15.20 -3.99
C ILE A 166 -25.39 13.89 -3.31
N MET A 167 -24.91 12.79 -3.86
CA MET A 167 -25.05 11.46 -3.27
C MET A 167 -23.66 10.88 -3.08
N ILE A 168 -23.34 10.49 -1.83
CA ILE A 168 -22.05 9.88 -1.48
C ILE A 168 -22.33 8.51 -0.89
N ASP A 169 -21.77 7.48 -1.51
CA ASP A 169 -21.82 6.10 -1.03
C ASP A 169 -20.49 5.70 -0.39
N GLU A 170 -20.49 4.64 0.44
CA GLU A 170 -19.31 4.13 1.17
C GLU A 170 -18.60 5.24 1.99
N PHE A 171 -19.36 6.14 2.58
CA PHE A 171 -18.86 7.37 3.21
C PHE A 171 -17.87 7.10 4.36
N GLN A 172 -17.96 5.96 5.04
CA GLN A 172 -17.03 5.54 6.11
C GLN A 172 -15.58 5.36 5.65
N ASP A 173 -15.32 5.31 4.35
CA ASP A 173 -13.98 5.21 3.78
C ASP A 173 -13.40 6.60 3.38
N THR A 174 -14.16 7.67 3.61
CA THR A 174 -13.75 9.04 3.31
C THR A 174 -12.66 9.48 4.29
N SER A 175 -11.58 10.10 3.78
CA SER A 175 -10.53 10.67 4.63
C SER A 175 -10.94 12.05 5.17
N THR A 176 -10.33 12.47 6.30
CA THR A 176 -10.55 13.80 6.87
C THR A 176 -10.29 14.92 5.86
N ILE A 177 -9.24 14.81 5.03
CA ILE A 177 -8.92 15.81 4.01
C ILE A 177 -9.99 15.84 2.91
N GLN A 178 -10.42 14.67 2.43
CA GLN A 178 -11.51 14.58 1.44
C GLN A 178 -12.79 15.19 1.99
N TRP A 179 -13.14 14.88 3.23
CA TRP A 179 -14.32 15.43 3.87
C TRP A 179 -14.26 16.95 4.00
N GLN A 180 -13.13 17.51 4.43
CA GLN A 180 -12.94 18.96 4.52
C GLN A 180 -13.17 19.62 3.16
N ASN A 181 -12.69 19.00 2.07
CA ASN A 181 -12.89 19.50 0.72
C ASN A 181 -14.35 19.40 0.26
N PHE A 182 -15.06 18.30 0.54
CA PHE A 182 -16.45 18.10 0.10
C PHE A 182 -17.50 18.77 0.99
N LYS A 183 -17.20 18.95 2.28
CA LYS A 183 -18.14 19.50 3.25
C LYS A 183 -18.69 20.89 2.82
N VAL A 184 -17.80 21.75 2.32
CA VAL A 184 -18.17 23.10 1.85
C VAL A 184 -19.10 23.03 0.65
N LEU A 185 -18.81 22.14 -0.31
CA LEU A 185 -19.67 21.92 -1.47
C LEU A 185 -21.03 21.36 -1.10
N LEU A 186 -21.08 20.39 -0.19
CA LEU A 186 -22.32 19.80 0.30
C LEU A 186 -23.14 20.85 1.06
N ALA A 187 -22.55 21.67 1.92
CA ALA A 187 -23.21 22.73 2.64
C ALA A 187 -23.85 23.77 1.67
N ASN A 188 -23.15 24.11 0.60
CA ASN A 188 -23.66 24.97 -0.46
C ASN A 188 -24.88 24.34 -1.16
N CYS A 189 -24.81 23.05 -1.52
CA CYS A 189 -25.94 22.33 -2.10
C CYS A 189 -27.12 22.27 -1.12
N MET A 190 -26.91 22.05 0.17
CA MET A 190 -27.94 21.98 1.19
C MET A 190 -28.64 23.32 1.41
N ALA A 191 -28.01 24.44 1.10
CA ALA A 191 -28.58 25.78 1.17
C ALA A 191 -29.51 26.13 0.00
N GLN A 192 -29.52 25.34 -1.10
CA GLN A 192 -30.36 25.59 -2.27
C GLN A 192 -31.80 25.10 -2.05
N GLU A 193 -32.78 25.83 -2.57
CA GLU A 193 -34.18 25.39 -2.56
C GLU A 193 -34.34 24.09 -3.38
N LEU A 194 -35.13 23.14 -2.85
CA LEU A 194 -35.43 21.83 -3.47
C LEU A 194 -34.19 20.90 -3.64
N SER A 195 -33.07 21.21 -2.99
CA SER A 195 -31.93 20.32 -2.93
C SER A 195 -32.21 19.10 -2.02
N GLN A 196 -31.86 17.91 -2.49
CA GLN A 196 -31.92 16.65 -1.71
C GLN A 196 -30.59 15.96 -1.84
N ASN A 197 -29.90 15.79 -0.72
CA ASN A 197 -28.60 15.18 -0.66
C ASN A 197 -28.67 13.88 0.13
N LEU A 198 -27.81 12.92 -0.19
CA LEU A 198 -27.79 11.61 0.46
C LEU A 198 -26.35 11.21 0.78
N ILE A 199 -26.11 10.83 2.01
CA ILE A 199 -24.88 10.16 2.43
C ILE A 199 -25.24 8.76 2.89
N VAL A 200 -24.58 7.75 2.36
CA VAL A 200 -24.76 6.34 2.73
C VAL A 200 -23.43 5.78 3.21
N GLY A 201 -23.45 5.06 4.31
CA GLY A 201 -22.25 4.42 4.86
C GLY A 201 -22.58 3.53 6.06
N ASP A 202 -21.63 2.67 6.40
CA ASP A 202 -21.70 1.77 7.55
C ASP A 202 -20.35 1.77 8.28
N ILE A 203 -20.30 2.35 9.47
CA ILE A 203 -19.09 2.45 10.31
C ILE A 203 -18.43 1.07 10.48
N LYS A 204 -19.26 0.01 10.63
CA LYS A 204 -18.80 -1.37 10.82
C LYS A 204 -18.09 -1.96 9.59
N GLN A 205 -18.20 -1.30 8.43
CA GLN A 205 -17.52 -1.67 7.20
C GLN A 205 -16.32 -0.77 6.86
N SER A 206 -15.90 0.13 7.76
CA SER A 206 -14.68 0.91 7.58
C SER A 206 -13.45 0.04 7.82
N VAL A 207 -12.71 -0.27 6.75
CA VAL A 207 -11.51 -1.12 6.78
C VAL A 207 -10.31 -0.49 6.05
N TYR A 208 -10.45 0.78 5.64
CA TYR A 208 -9.44 1.50 4.86
C TYR A 208 -8.75 2.64 5.63
N ARG A 209 -8.64 2.54 6.98
CA ARG A 209 -7.89 3.51 7.79
C ARG A 209 -6.43 3.66 7.33
N TRP A 210 -5.80 2.59 6.87
CA TRP A 210 -4.46 2.63 6.27
C TRP A 210 -4.37 3.43 4.96
N ARG A 211 -5.52 3.81 4.35
CA ARG A 211 -5.65 4.78 3.26
C ARG A 211 -6.21 6.12 3.74
N GLN A 212 -6.07 6.41 5.03
CA GLN A 212 -6.58 7.63 5.69
C GLN A 212 -8.11 7.73 5.77
N GLY A 213 -8.87 6.66 5.56
CA GLY A 213 -10.30 6.62 5.85
C GLY A 213 -10.55 6.85 7.35
N ASP A 214 -11.53 7.66 7.67
CA ASP A 214 -11.86 8.05 9.05
C ASP A 214 -13.34 7.78 9.33
N TRP A 215 -13.62 6.66 9.99
CA TRP A 215 -14.98 6.27 10.38
C TRP A 215 -15.63 7.23 11.40
N GLY A 216 -14.82 7.98 12.16
CA GLY A 216 -15.27 8.95 13.12
C GLY A 216 -16.05 10.09 12.48
N ILE A 217 -15.77 10.42 11.22
CA ILE A 217 -16.51 11.44 10.46
C ILE A 217 -17.99 11.04 10.32
N LEU A 218 -18.26 9.79 9.95
CA LEU A 218 -19.64 9.30 9.84
C LEU A 218 -20.31 9.22 11.22
N ASN A 219 -19.57 8.79 12.26
CA ASN A 219 -20.08 8.69 13.63
C ASN A 219 -20.48 10.04 14.23
N SER A 220 -19.90 11.13 13.74
CA SER A 220 -20.16 12.52 14.19
C SER A 220 -20.72 13.42 13.08
N ILE A 221 -21.36 12.85 12.06
CA ILE A 221 -21.82 13.62 10.89
C ILE A 221 -22.83 14.71 11.27
N GLU A 222 -23.66 14.47 12.27
CA GLU A 222 -24.63 15.45 12.77
C GLU A 222 -23.98 16.72 13.30
N ASP A 223 -22.86 16.58 13.99
CA ASP A 223 -22.08 17.70 14.55
C ASP A 223 -21.51 18.61 13.45
N SER A 224 -21.26 18.02 12.27
CA SER A 224 -20.75 18.74 11.11
C SER A 224 -21.74 19.75 10.52
N PHE A 225 -23.05 19.56 10.75
CA PHE A 225 -24.15 20.35 10.17
C PHE A 225 -25.17 20.80 11.21
N ALA A 226 -24.71 21.22 12.39
CA ALA A 226 -25.54 21.56 13.56
C ALA A 226 -26.70 22.57 13.28
N HIS A 227 -26.58 23.37 12.21
CA HIS A 227 -27.59 24.37 11.82
C HIS A 227 -28.51 23.92 10.67
N GLN A 228 -28.31 22.70 10.15
CA GLN A 228 -29.06 22.18 9.00
C GLN A 228 -29.86 20.95 9.41
N ARG A 229 -31.01 20.73 8.75
CA ARG A 229 -31.83 19.54 9.05
C ARG A 229 -31.23 18.30 8.39
N ILE A 230 -30.65 17.43 9.18
CA ILE A 230 -30.24 16.10 8.78
C ILE A 230 -31.27 15.11 9.26
N ARG A 231 -31.65 14.15 8.44
CA ARG A 231 -32.49 13.02 8.78
C ARG A 231 -31.64 11.76 8.72
N LEU A 232 -31.46 11.12 9.86
CA LEU A 232 -30.81 9.81 9.94
C LEU A 232 -31.84 8.72 9.74
N GLU A 233 -31.52 7.76 8.87
CA GLU A 233 -32.31 6.56 8.65
C GLU A 233 -31.40 5.34 8.65
N THR A 234 -31.78 4.31 9.42
CA THR A 234 -31.05 3.06 9.48
C THR A 234 -31.68 2.06 8.49
N LEU A 235 -30.84 1.42 7.66
CA LEU A 235 -31.24 0.34 6.78
C LEU A 235 -31.09 -0.98 7.55
N ASP A 236 -32.15 -1.41 8.21
CA ASP A 236 -32.13 -2.54 9.14
C ASP A 236 -32.45 -3.93 8.51
N TYR A 237 -32.88 -3.96 7.24
CA TYR A 237 -33.22 -5.21 6.55
C TYR A 237 -32.04 -5.76 5.76
N ASN A 238 -31.67 -7.02 6.03
CA ASN A 238 -30.67 -7.77 5.27
C ASN A 238 -31.36 -8.66 4.24
N TYR A 239 -31.13 -8.37 2.96
CA TYR A 239 -31.65 -9.14 1.82
C TYR A 239 -30.69 -10.21 1.31
N ARG A 240 -29.40 -10.12 1.68
CA ARG A 240 -28.32 -11.01 1.23
C ARG A 240 -28.40 -12.37 1.89
N SER A 241 -28.35 -12.40 3.21
CA SER A 241 -28.02 -13.59 3.97
C SER A 241 -29.26 -14.41 4.34
N GLU A 242 -29.08 -15.73 4.51
CA GLU A 242 -30.08 -16.61 5.07
C GLU A 242 -30.28 -16.28 6.56
N LYS A 243 -31.51 -16.62 7.06
CA LYS A 243 -31.95 -16.24 8.40
C LYS A 243 -30.97 -16.65 9.51
N ARG A 244 -30.42 -17.88 9.47
CA ARG A 244 -29.53 -18.37 10.52
C ARG A 244 -28.17 -17.66 10.53
N ILE A 245 -27.69 -17.16 9.37
CA ILE A 245 -26.50 -16.32 9.30
C ILE A 245 -26.76 -15.00 10.01
N ILE A 246 -27.93 -14.39 9.78
CA ILE A 246 -28.32 -13.12 10.41
C ILE A 246 -28.50 -13.32 11.93
N ASP A 247 -29.22 -14.38 12.33
CA ASP A 247 -29.45 -14.69 13.75
C ASP A 247 -28.12 -14.90 14.50
N PHE A 248 -27.19 -15.64 13.87
CA PHE A 248 -25.84 -15.81 14.42
C PHE A 248 -25.08 -14.47 14.52
N ASN A 249 -25.06 -13.70 13.44
CA ASN A 249 -24.35 -12.40 13.46
C ASN A 249 -24.93 -11.46 14.52
N ASN A 250 -26.24 -11.36 14.63
CA ASN A 250 -26.91 -10.55 15.65
C ASN A 250 -26.50 -10.96 17.08
N ALA A 251 -26.56 -12.27 17.39
CA ALA A 251 -26.16 -12.80 18.69
C ALA A 251 -24.66 -12.56 18.95
N PHE A 252 -23.82 -12.88 17.96
CA PHE A 252 -22.39 -12.76 18.09
C PHE A 252 -21.94 -11.30 18.30
N TRP A 253 -22.42 -10.38 17.46
CA TRP A 253 -21.99 -8.99 17.55
C TRP A 253 -22.45 -8.32 18.84
N LYS A 254 -23.64 -8.62 19.31
CA LYS A 254 -24.14 -8.14 20.60
C LYS A 254 -23.18 -8.53 21.73
N GLU A 255 -22.77 -9.80 21.80
CA GLU A 255 -21.87 -10.28 22.85
C GLU A 255 -20.43 -9.81 22.68
N CYS A 256 -19.95 -9.79 21.43
CA CYS A 256 -18.61 -9.33 21.11
C CYS A 256 -18.42 -7.85 21.49
N ILE A 257 -19.39 -6.98 21.20
CA ILE A 257 -19.34 -5.58 21.58
C ILE A 257 -19.47 -5.41 23.09
N ALA A 258 -20.36 -6.13 23.75
CA ALA A 258 -20.49 -6.07 25.21
C ALA A 258 -19.19 -6.47 25.92
N ASN A 259 -18.48 -7.48 25.42
CA ASN A 259 -17.18 -7.88 25.96
C ASN A 259 -16.09 -6.83 25.67
N THR A 260 -16.06 -6.25 24.48
CA THR A 260 -15.10 -5.20 24.11
C THR A 260 -15.33 -3.93 24.94
N VAL A 261 -16.57 -3.55 25.19
CA VAL A 261 -16.91 -2.40 26.06
C VAL A 261 -16.42 -2.62 27.47
N LYS A 262 -16.64 -3.82 28.07
CA LYS A 262 -16.10 -4.16 29.40
C LYS A 262 -14.58 -4.11 29.44
N GLU A 263 -13.89 -4.48 28.38
CA GLU A 263 -12.44 -4.38 28.27
C GLU A 263 -11.99 -2.90 28.23
N LEU A 264 -12.68 -2.08 27.44
CA LEU A 264 -12.42 -0.63 27.33
C LEU A 264 -12.73 0.10 28.65
N GLU A 265 -13.82 -0.24 29.35
CA GLU A 265 -14.12 0.34 30.67
C GLU A 265 -13.00 0.15 31.69
N GLN A 266 -12.21 -0.93 31.55
CA GLN A 266 -11.05 -1.20 32.41
C GLN A 266 -9.75 -0.52 31.97
N SER A 267 -9.59 -0.26 30.67
CA SER A 267 -8.37 0.28 30.07
C SER A 267 -8.45 1.74 29.69
N ASP A 268 -9.58 2.18 29.14
CA ASP A 268 -9.87 3.55 28.68
C ASP A 268 -11.39 3.78 28.65
N ALA A 269 -11.94 4.13 29.79
CA ALA A 269 -13.39 4.23 29.98
C ALA A 269 -14.08 5.26 29.08
N ASP A 270 -13.36 6.31 28.66
CA ASP A 270 -13.92 7.37 27.81
C ASP A 270 -14.21 6.90 26.38
N LYS A 271 -13.57 5.82 25.94
CA LYS A 271 -13.74 5.23 24.61
C LYS A 271 -14.90 4.24 24.52
N ALA A 272 -15.34 3.67 25.63
CA ALA A 272 -16.43 2.69 25.66
C ALA A 272 -17.75 3.21 25.05
N PRO A 273 -18.24 4.43 25.36
CA PRO A 273 -19.44 5.00 24.74
C PRO A 273 -19.36 5.20 23.23
N ILE A 274 -18.16 5.45 22.72
CA ILE A 274 -17.93 5.66 21.29
C ILE A 274 -18.18 4.34 20.52
N VAL A 275 -17.66 3.22 21.03
CA VAL A 275 -17.90 1.90 20.44
C VAL A 275 -19.37 1.51 20.54
N LEU A 276 -20.03 1.77 21.68
CA LEU A 276 -21.46 1.51 21.83
C LEU A 276 -22.28 2.25 20.77
N LYS A 277 -22.03 3.55 20.55
CA LYS A 277 -22.71 4.34 19.53
C LYS A 277 -22.44 3.79 18.12
N ALA A 278 -21.17 3.47 17.80
CA ALA A 278 -20.77 3.00 16.48
C ALA A 278 -21.41 1.65 16.08
N TYR A 279 -21.80 0.83 17.06
CA TYR A 279 -22.41 -0.49 16.85
C TYR A 279 -23.85 -0.61 17.36
N GLU A 280 -24.50 0.52 17.66
CA GLU A 280 -25.90 0.54 18.17
C GLU A 280 -26.86 -0.17 17.22
N ASP A 281 -26.67 0.03 15.91
CA ASP A 281 -27.49 -0.50 14.83
C ASP A 281 -26.98 -1.83 14.24
N VAL A 282 -26.13 -2.59 14.98
CA VAL A 282 -25.52 -3.83 14.48
C VAL A 282 -26.49 -4.95 14.20
N ALA A 283 -27.67 -4.95 14.88
CA ALA A 283 -28.69 -5.97 14.72
C ALA A 283 -29.51 -5.75 13.44
N GLN A 284 -29.58 -6.77 12.60
CA GLN A 284 -30.26 -6.74 11.31
C GLN A 284 -31.54 -7.59 11.33
N LYS A 285 -32.56 -7.14 10.60
CA LYS A 285 -33.79 -7.87 10.36
C LYS A 285 -33.64 -8.73 9.11
N THR A 286 -34.22 -9.93 9.16
CA THR A 286 -34.24 -10.80 7.97
C THR A 286 -35.47 -10.55 7.14
N HIS A 287 -35.33 -10.59 5.82
CA HIS A 287 -36.43 -10.63 4.87
C HIS A 287 -36.84 -12.06 4.55
N LYS A 288 -35.93 -13.02 4.73
CA LYS A 288 -36.14 -14.44 4.44
C LYS A 288 -36.77 -15.13 5.66
N THR A 289 -37.86 -15.86 5.46
CA THR A 289 -38.62 -16.53 6.53
C THR A 289 -38.14 -17.96 6.78
N ALA A 290 -37.49 -18.61 5.82
CA ALA A 290 -37.01 -19.98 5.95
C ALA A 290 -35.82 -20.09 6.88
N ASP A 291 -35.80 -21.07 7.76
CA ASP A 291 -34.74 -21.37 8.70
C ASP A 291 -33.53 -22.05 8.02
N ASN A 292 -32.97 -21.39 7.00
CA ASN A 292 -31.80 -21.85 6.27
C ASN A 292 -30.51 -21.16 6.78
N GLY A 293 -29.37 -21.78 6.46
CA GLY A 293 -28.05 -21.28 6.75
C GLY A 293 -27.26 -22.15 7.72
N TYR A 294 -25.95 -22.08 7.64
CA TYR A 294 -25.05 -22.85 8.49
C TYR A 294 -23.88 -22.04 8.98
N VAL A 295 -23.55 -22.18 10.26
CA VAL A 295 -22.33 -21.59 10.84
C VAL A 295 -21.54 -22.67 11.56
N ARG A 296 -20.24 -22.75 11.28
CA ARG A 296 -19.29 -23.58 12.01
C ARG A 296 -18.09 -22.77 12.44
N ILE A 297 -17.71 -22.87 13.72
CA ILE A 297 -16.51 -22.25 14.26
C ILE A 297 -15.69 -23.32 14.96
N SER A 298 -14.40 -23.41 14.63
CA SER A 298 -13.45 -24.36 15.22
C SER A 298 -12.24 -23.59 15.75
N LEU A 299 -11.91 -23.74 17.04
CA LEU A 299 -10.74 -23.12 17.66
C LEU A 299 -9.79 -24.21 18.15
N PHE A 300 -8.57 -24.18 17.61
CA PHE A 300 -7.54 -25.18 17.83
C PHE A 300 -6.55 -24.76 18.92
N PRO A 301 -6.17 -25.64 19.84
CA PRO A 301 -5.19 -25.36 20.88
C PRO A 301 -3.76 -25.37 20.33
N GLY A 302 -2.83 -24.71 21.02
CA GLY A 302 -1.40 -24.78 20.73
C GLY A 302 -0.83 -23.54 20.03
N ARG A 303 0.49 -23.57 19.80
CA ARG A 303 1.22 -22.46 19.17
C ARG A 303 1.19 -22.51 17.64
N SER A 304 1.15 -23.70 17.07
CA SER A 304 1.04 -23.91 15.63
C SER A 304 -0.26 -24.63 15.35
N ILE A 305 -1.21 -23.90 14.78
CA ILE A 305 -2.54 -24.44 14.40
C ILE A 305 -2.62 -24.69 12.90
N LYS A 306 -1.51 -24.44 12.15
CA LYS A 306 -1.50 -24.40 10.71
C LYS A 306 -2.04 -25.69 10.09
N ASP A 307 -1.51 -26.84 10.53
CA ASP A 307 -1.87 -28.14 9.96
C ASP A 307 -3.33 -28.48 10.26
N ALA A 308 -3.80 -28.28 11.50
CA ALA A 308 -5.20 -28.51 11.88
C ALA A 308 -6.17 -27.63 11.09
N VAL A 309 -5.83 -26.36 10.86
CA VAL A 309 -6.66 -25.44 10.07
C VAL A 309 -6.70 -25.85 8.60
N LEU A 310 -5.59 -26.32 8.02
CA LEU A 310 -5.53 -26.77 6.63
C LEU A 310 -6.29 -28.10 6.46
N GLU A 311 -6.22 -29.04 7.41
CA GLU A 311 -7.01 -30.25 7.42
C GLU A 311 -8.52 -29.93 7.52
N GLU A 312 -8.92 -29.05 8.42
CA GLU A 312 -10.30 -28.57 8.57
C GLU A 312 -10.80 -27.91 7.27
N LEU A 313 -9.95 -27.14 6.59
CA LEU A 313 -10.26 -26.49 5.32
C LEU A 313 -10.55 -27.53 4.22
N VAL A 314 -9.70 -28.54 4.10
CA VAL A 314 -9.90 -29.65 3.12
C VAL A 314 -11.21 -30.37 3.38
N GLU A 315 -11.51 -30.70 4.64
CA GLU A 315 -12.76 -31.39 5.00
C GLU A 315 -13.99 -30.52 4.74
N THR A 316 -13.87 -29.21 4.98
CA THR A 316 -14.92 -28.24 4.67
C THR A 316 -15.25 -28.23 3.17
N ILE A 317 -14.22 -28.18 2.33
CA ILE A 317 -14.40 -28.16 0.87
C ILE A 317 -14.99 -29.49 0.37
N LYS A 318 -14.52 -30.66 0.86
CA LYS A 318 -15.13 -31.96 0.55
C LYS A 318 -16.63 -31.97 0.88
N THR A 319 -16.97 -31.45 2.06
CA THR A 319 -18.36 -31.36 2.50
C THR A 319 -19.17 -30.41 1.60
N LEU A 320 -18.63 -29.29 1.19
CA LEU A 320 -19.29 -28.37 0.26
C LEU A 320 -19.46 -28.99 -1.12
N PHE A 321 -18.48 -29.71 -1.64
CA PHE A 321 -18.62 -30.43 -2.93
C PHE A 321 -19.72 -31.51 -2.88
N ALA A 322 -19.80 -32.24 -1.77
CA ALA A 322 -20.89 -33.21 -1.53
C ALA A 322 -22.28 -32.55 -1.47
N ASN A 323 -22.36 -31.24 -1.16
CA ASN A 323 -23.60 -30.46 -1.13
C ASN A 323 -23.82 -29.64 -2.42
N GLY A 324 -23.16 -30.00 -3.52
CA GLY A 324 -23.41 -29.45 -4.86
C GLY A 324 -22.60 -28.20 -5.22
N TYR A 325 -21.60 -27.83 -4.42
CA TYR A 325 -20.71 -26.68 -4.70
C TYR A 325 -19.49 -27.05 -5.52
N GLY A 326 -19.44 -28.21 -6.14
CA GLY A 326 -18.42 -28.61 -7.12
C GLY A 326 -18.69 -28.07 -8.52
N GLY A 327 -17.74 -28.28 -9.45
CA GLY A 327 -17.85 -27.88 -10.85
C GLY A 327 -18.08 -26.37 -11.00
N LYS A 328 -19.06 -25.94 -11.77
CA LYS A 328 -19.41 -24.52 -12.00
C LYS A 328 -19.75 -23.74 -10.73
N ASN A 329 -20.24 -24.43 -9.68
CA ASN A 329 -20.62 -23.78 -8.42
C ASN A 329 -19.41 -23.47 -7.51
N GLN A 330 -18.17 -23.80 -7.90
CA GLN A 330 -16.98 -23.47 -7.13
C GLN A 330 -16.81 -21.94 -6.95
N SER A 331 -17.25 -21.14 -7.91
CA SER A 331 -17.24 -19.67 -7.83
C SER A 331 -18.10 -19.09 -6.68
N LYS A 332 -19.00 -19.89 -6.10
CA LYS A 332 -19.82 -19.55 -4.94
C LYS A 332 -19.11 -19.79 -3.60
N ILE A 333 -17.84 -20.23 -3.62
CA ILE A 333 -16.98 -20.43 -2.44
C ILE A 333 -15.90 -19.37 -2.41
N ALA A 334 -15.77 -18.68 -1.28
CA ALA A 334 -14.67 -17.77 -1.01
C ALA A 334 -13.89 -18.17 0.24
N ILE A 335 -12.57 -18.15 0.13
CA ILE A 335 -11.63 -18.31 1.24
C ILE A 335 -11.06 -16.93 1.53
N LEU A 336 -11.36 -16.39 2.72
CA LEU A 336 -10.97 -15.05 3.12
C LEU A 336 -9.81 -15.11 4.11
N VAL A 337 -8.73 -14.42 3.80
CA VAL A 337 -7.53 -14.33 4.65
C VAL A 337 -7.24 -12.89 5.07
N ARG A 338 -6.63 -12.70 6.23
CA ARG A 338 -6.16 -11.38 6.67
C ARG A 338 -4.88 -10.94 5.96
N SER A 339 -3.96 -11.87 5.74
CA SER A 339 -2.66 -11.64 5.13
C SER A 339 -2.44 -12.58 3.95
N LYS A 340 -1.72 -12.11 2.95
CA LYS A 340 -1.35 -12.88 1.76
C LYS A 340 -0.39 -14.04 2.08
N THR A 341 0.31 -13.98 3.20
CA THR A 341 1.31 -14.97 3.61
C THR A 341 0.78 -16.40 3.69
N ASN A 342 -0.51 -16.58 3.99
CA ASN A 342 -1.13 -17.91 4.10
C ASN A 342 -1.71 -18.44 2.78
N ILE A 343 -1.76 -17.61 1.73
CA ILE A 343 -2.41 -17.98 0.46
C ILE A 343 -1.67 -19.14 -0.19
N GLN A 344 -0.35 -19.10 -0.23
CA GLN A 344 0.44 -20.16 -0.85
C GLN A 344 0.21 -21.51 -0.19
N ASP A 345 0.26 -21.56 1.14
CA ASP A 345 0.02 -22.80 1.90
C ASP A 345 -1.38 -23.38 1.64
N ILE A 346 -2.40 -22.51 1.56
CA ILE A 346 -3.78 -22.88 1.24
C ILE A 346 -3.83 -23.46 -0.17
N VAL A 347 -3.25 -22.78 -1.17
CA VAL A 347 -3.25 -23.19 -2.57
C VAL A 347 -2.54 -24.53 -2.72
N ASP A 348 -1.35 -24.68 -2.16
CA ASP A 348 -0.56 -25.92 -2.24
C ASP A 348 -1.30 -27.11 -1.64
N THR A 349 -1.93 -26.92 -0.46
CA THR A 349 -2.71 -27.97 0.20
C THR A 349 -3.93 -28.40 -0.61
N LEU A 350 -4.66 -27.41 -1.17
CA LEU A 350 -5.85 -27.68 -1.96
C LEU A 350 -5.52 -28.36 -3.29
N LEU A 351 -4.50 -27.89 -4.01
CA LEU A 351 -4.05 -28.50 -5.26
C LEU A 351 -3.49 -29.91 -5.04
N ALA A 352 -2.76 -30.14 -3.95
CA ALA A 352 -2.26 -31.47 -3.61
C ALA A 352 -3.38 -32.46 -3.32
N THR A 353 -4.54 -31.98 -2.79
CA THR A 353 -5.66 -32.86 -2.40
C THR A 353 -6.65 -33.08 -3.53
N PHE A 354 -7.01 -32.03 -4.28
CA PHE A 354 -8.11 -32.08 -5.27
C PHE A 354 -7.60 -32.11 -6.73
N GLY A 355 -6.35 -31.74 -6.97
CA GLY A 355 -5.76 -31.75 -8.32
C GLY A 355 -6.60 -30.98 -9.34
N SER A 356 -6.93 -31.62 -10.45
CA SER A 356 -7.70 -31.03 -11.56
C SER A 356 -9.21 -30.89 -11.30
N GLU A 357 -9.71 -31.41 -10.17
CA GLU A 357 -11.16 -31.27 -9.82
C GLU A 357 -11.48 -29.88 -9.29
N MET A 358 -10.46 -29.09 -8.96
CA MET A 358 -10.59 -27.78 -8.35
C MET A 358 -9.94 -26.70 -9.19
N ASN A 359 -10.69 -25.64 -9.42
CA ASN A 359 -10.15 -24.39 -9.95
C ASN A 359 -10.02 -23.37 -8.80
N ILE A 360 -8.86 -22.73 -8.70
CA ILE A 360 -8.60 -21.70 -7.70
C ILE A 360 -8.45 -20.37 -8.42
N VAL A 361 -9.13 -19.33 -7.92
CA VAL A 361 -9.04 -17.95 -8.39
C VAL A 361 -8.46 -17.09 -7.29
N SER A 362 -7.25 -16.61 -7.50
CA SER A 362 -6.56 -15.72 -6.54
C SER A 362 -5.68 -14.74 -7.28
N ASP A 363 -5.82 -13.47 -7.01
CA ASP A 363 -4.96 -12.43 -7.59
C ASP A 363 -3.47 -12.68 -7.33
N GLU A 364 -3.15 -13.30 -6.19
CA GLU A 364 -1.76 -13.61 -5.84
C GLU A 364 -1.22 -14.85 -6.58
N ALA A 365 -2.08 -15.80 -6.91
CA ALA A 365 -1.71 -16.99 -7.68
C ALA A 365 -1.59 -16.68 -9.17
N PHE A 366 -2.19 -15.58 -9.63
CA PHE A 366 -2.20 -15.15 -11.04
C PHE A 366 -1.28 -13.97 -11.34
N ARG A 367 -0.31 -13.70 -10.48
CA ARG A 367 0.74 -12.72 -10.76
C ARG A 367 1.60 -13.18 -11.92
N LEU A 368 2.10 -12.25 -12.73
CA LEU A 368 2.98 -12.56 -13.86
C LEU A 368 4.24 -13.30 -13.41
N ASP A 369 4.79 -12.97 -12.24
CA ASP A 369 5.97 -13.66 -11.68
C ASP A 369 5.68 -15.10 -11.16
N ALA A 370 4.42 -15.48 -11.02
CA ALA A 370 4.04 -16.85 -10.72
C ALA A 370 4.08 -17.76 -11.98
N SER A 371 4.05 -17.16 -13.17
CA SER A 371 4.08 -17.90 -14.42
C SER A 371 5.46 -18.46 -14.74
N LEU A 372 5.49 -19.74 -15.03
CA LEU A 372 6.71 -20.43 -15.45
C LEU A 372 7.21 -19.91 -16.80
N ALA A 373 6.31 -19.76 -17.78
CA ALA A 373 6.66 -19.25 -19.10
C ALA A 373 7.23 -17.84 -19.03
N VAL A 374 6.59 -16.95 -18.30
CA VAL A 374 7.04 -15.56 -18.11
C VAL A 374 8.40 -15.53 -17.40
N ASN A 375 8.60 -16.30 -16.34
CA ASN A 375 9.88 -16.37 -15.64
C ASN A 375 11.03 -16.85 -16.54
N ILE A 376 10.77 -17.80 -17.46
CA ILE A 376 11.77 -18.26 -18.43
C ILE A 376 12.10 -17.11 -19.40
N ILE A 377 11.11 -16.44 -19.97
CA ILE A 377 11.30 -15.33 -20.91
C ILE A 377 12.09 -14.20 -20.25
N VAL A 378 11.66 -13.72 -19.10
CA VAL A 378 12.31 -12.60 -18.40
C VAL A 378 13.74 -12.97 -17.97
N SER A 379 13.95 -14.19 -17.45
CA SER A 379 15.30 -14.64 -17.10
C SER A 379 16.21 -14.78 -18.34
N ALA A 380 15.66 -15.19 -19.49
CA ALA A 380 16.39 -15.25 -20.73
C ALA A 380 16.72 -13.85 -21.26
N MET A 381 15.79 -12.88 -21.19
CA MET A 381 16.06 -11.48 -21.56
C MET A 381 17.17 -10.88 -20.69
N HIS A 382 17.10 -11.03 -19.38
CA HIS A 382 18.13 -10.57 -18.44
C HIS A 382 19.51 -11.13 -18.78
N LEU A 383 19.62 -12.41 -19.13
CA LEU A 383 20.90 -13.02 -19.46
C LEU A 383 21.47 -12.62 -20.82
N LEU A 384 20.66 -12.05 -21.71
CA LEU A 384 21.16 -11.46 -22.96
C LEU A 384 21.95 -10.18 -22.69
N THR A 385 21.55 -9.36 -21.74
CA THR A 385 22.25 -8.12 -21.32
C THR A 385 23.31 -8.42 -20.26
N HIS A 386 23.03 -9.31 -19.30
CA HIS A 386 23.91 -9.70 -18.19
C HIS A 386 24.42 -11.15 -18.30
N PRO A 387 25.31 -11.44 -19.27
CA PRO A 387 25.75 -12.82 -19.55
C PRO A 387 26.61 -13.44 -18.45
N ASP A 388 27.06 -12.69 -17.48
CA ASP A 388 27.91 -13.16 -16.38
C ASP A 388 27.11 -13.48 -15.10
N ASP A 389 25.79 -13.26 -15.08
CA ASP A 389 24.96 -13.67 -13.97
C ASP A 389 24.74 -15.19 -13.91
N VAL A 390 25.53 -15.83 -13.07
CA VAL A 390 25.51 -17.27 -12.87
C VAL A 390 24.27 -17.75 -12.14
N LEU A 391 23.70 -16.95 -11.26
CA LEU A 391 22.50 -17.32 -10.48
C LEU A 391 21.27 -17.37 -11.37
N THR A 392 21.00 -16.31 -12.12
CA THR A 392 19.87 -16.26 -13.08
C THR A 392 20.02 -17.33 -14.15
N ARG A 393 21.28 -17.61 -14.59
CA ARG A 393 21.56 -18.70 -15.53
C ARG A 393 21.23 -20.07 -14.94
N GLY A 394 21.62 -20.34 -13.70
CA GLY A 394 21.26 -21.57 -13.00
C GLY A 394 19.76 -21.74 -12.83
N LYS A 395 19.06 -20.64 -12.47
CA LYS A 395 17.59 -20.59 -12.40
C LYS A 395 16.95 -20.95 -13.75
N LEU A 396 17.39 -20.31 -14.83
CA LEU A 396 16.87 -20.55 -16.18
C LEU A 396 17.07 -22.01 -16.64
N VAL A 397 18.28 -22.54 -16.43
CA VAL A 397 18.59 -23.94 -16.77
C VAL A 397 17.72 -24.91 -15.99
N LYS A 398 17.52 -24.65 -14.69
CA LYS A 398 16.68 -25.50 -13.84
C LYS A 398 15.23 -25.49 -14.33
N LEU A 399 14.65 -24.32 -14.51
CA LEU A 399 13.26 -24.15 -14.97
C LEU A 399 13.05 -24.81 -16.35
N TYR A 400 13.93 -24.54 -17.29
CA TYR A 400 13.83 -25.09 -18.64
C TYR A 400 13.89 -26.62 -18.67
N ASN A 401 14.92 -27.22 -18.03
CA ASN A 401 15.09 -28.67 -18.04
C ASN A 401 14.01 -29.41 -17.23
N GLN A 402 13.70 -28.94 -16.00
CA GLN A 402 12.75 -29.65 -15.15
C GLN A 402 11.31 -29.49 -15.65
N GLU A 403 10.92 -28.27 -16.03
CA GLU A 403 9.52 -27.93 -16.26
C GLU A 403 9.13 -28.02 -17.73
N VAL A 404 10.00 -27.66 -18.68
CA VAL A 404 9.68 -27.71 -20.09
C VAL A 404 10.09 -29.05 -20.69
N LEU A 405 11.34 -29.49 -20.45
CA LEU A 405 11.89 -30.75 -21.01
C LEU A 405 11.54 -31.97 -20.16
N LYS A 406 10.99 -31.78 -18.94
CA LYS A 406 10.69 -32.86 -17.98
C LYS A 406 11.88 -33.77 -17.68
N LYS A 407 13.10 -33.23 -17.77
CA LYS A 407 14.35 -33.91 -17.50
C LYS A 407 14.71 -33.74 -16.00
N PRO A 408 14.92 -34.84 -15.25
CA PRO A 408 15.30 -34.71 -13.84
C PRO A 408 16.73 -34.12 -13.76
N LEU A 409 16.84 -32.99 -13.08
CA LEU A 409 18.09 -32.28 -12.78
C LEU A 409 18.24 -32.20 -11.28
N THR A 410 19.41 -32.62 -10.77
CA THR A 410 19.75 -32.45 -9.37
C THR A 410 20.54 -31.15 -9.18
N ASP A 411 20.51 -30.56 -7.97
CA ASP A 411 21.28 -29.35 -7.69
C ASP A 411 22.79 -29.53 -7.89
N THR A 412 23.30 -30.78 -7.77
CA THR A 412 24.67 -31.15 -8.07
C THR A 412 25.00 -31.14 -9.57
N ASP A 413 24.01 -31.34 -10.45
CA ASP A 413 24.20 -31.25 -11.89
C ASP A 413 24.43 -29.81 -12.36
N LEU A 414 23.93 -28.84 -11.61
CA LEU A 414 24.09 -27.40 -11.88
C LEU A 414 25.48 -26.87 -11.46
N LEU A 415 26.18 -27.57 -10.57
CA LEU A 415 27.46 -27.13 -10.02
C LEU A 415 28.64 -27.88 -10.68
N VAL A 416 29.74 -27.18 -10.93
CA VAL A 416 31.00 -27.81 -11.29
C VAL A 416 31.71 -28.22 -10.01
N SER A 417 31.89 -29.53 -9.80
CA SER A 417 32.64 -30.06 -8.65
C SER A 417 34.05 -29.50 -8.60
N PRO A 418 34.53 -28.99 -7.45
CA PRO A 418 35.90 -28.50 -7.31
C PRO A 418 36.97 -29.56 -7.58
N THR A 419 36.61 -30.84 -7.43
CA THR A 419 37.50 -32.00 -7.65
C THR A 419 37.67 -32.41 -9.12
N GLN A 420 36.91 -31.87 -10.05
CA GLN A 420 37.11 -32.10 -11.50
C GLN A 420 38.07 -31.10 -12.18
N SER A 421 38.67 -30.21 -11.43
CA SER A 421 39.81 -29.43 -11.86
C SER A 421 41.03 -30.35 -11.90
N GLY A 422 41.20 -31.06 -13.01
CA GLY A 422 42.43 -31.85 -13.21
C GLY A 422 43.65 -30.99 -12.95
N ASP A 423 44.50 -31.47 -12.04
CA ASP A 423 45.70 -30.80 -11.51
C ASP A 423 46.86 -30.65 -12.55
N ALA A 424 46.56 -30.73 -13.85
CA ALA A 424 47.61 -30.72 -14.87
C ALA A 424 48.02 -29.35 -15.42
N ASP A 425 47.13 -28.29 -15.29
CA ASP A 425 47.41 -26.98 -15.94
C ASP A 425 47.45 -25.77 -15.01
N GLY A 426 47.48 -25.94 -13.70
CA GLY A 426 47.16 -24.86 -12.79
C GLY A 426 48.22 -24.40 -11.78
N GLN A 427 49.47 -24.77 -11.91
CA GLN A 427 50.49 -24.45 -10.90
C GLN A 427 50.96 -22.99 -10.91
N ASP A 428 50.73 -22.20 -11.99
CA ASP A 428 51.20 -20.83 -12.14
C ASP A 428 50.11 -19.73 -12.17
N LEU A 429 48.83 -20.08 -11.91
CA LEU A 429 47.74 -19.11 -12.03
C LEU A 429 47.44 -18.43 -10.70
N ASP A 430 47.33 -17.09 -10.73
CA ASP A 430 46.83 -16.27 -9.63
C ASP A 430 45.41 -16.67 -9.20
N LYS A 431 45.09 -16.47 -7.91
CA LYS A 431 43.76 -16.76 -7.32
C LYS A 431 42.60 -16.13 -8.10
N LYS A 432 42.81 -14.93 -8.69
CA LYS A 432 41.83 -14.22 -9.55
C LYS A 432 41.60 -14.96 -10.87
N GLN A 433 42.67 -15.44 -11.50
CA GLN A 433 42.63 -16.20 -12.75
C GLN A 433 41.96 -17.58 -12.57
N ARG A 434 42.21 -18.24 -11.44
CA ARG A 434 41.54 -19.52 -11.09
C ARG A 434 40.03 -19.31 -10.92
N ARG A 435 39.60 -18.23 -10.25
CA ARG A 435 38.19 -17.90 -10.12
C ARG A 435 37.52 -17.59 -11.46
N GLN A 436 38.21 -16.87 -12.35
CA GLN A 436 37.69 -16.56 -13.68
C GLN A 436 37.58 -17.84 -14.56
N MET A 437 38.53 -18.74 -14.49
CA MET A 437 38.46 -20.04 -15.21
C MET A 437 37.33 -20.91 -14.67
N ALA A 438 37.15 -20.98 -13.37
CA ALA A 438 36.06 -21.73 -12.74
C ALA A 438 34.69 -21.17 -13.16
N ALA A 439 34.52 -19.82 -13.15
CA ALA A 439 33.32 -19.16 -13.63
C ALA A 439 33.02 -19.44 -15.11
N ARG A 440 34.04 -19.40 -15.97
CA ARG A 440 33.90 -19.76 -17.40
C ARG A 440 33.51 -21.24 -17.61
N ARG A 441 34.07 -22.15 -16.85
CA ARG A 441 33.71 -23.60 -16.92
C ARG A 441 32.27 -23.78 -16.42
N GLN A 442 31.88 -23.13 -15.33
CA GLN A 442 30.52 -23.16 -14.82
C GLN A 442 29.51 -22.62 -15.85
N ARG A 443 29.81 -21.48 -16.46
CA ARG A 443 29.00 -20.89 -17.53
C ARG A 443 28.89 -21.86 -18.73
N ALA A 444 29.98 -22.41 -19.25
CA ALA A 444 29.95 -23.30 -20.38
C ALA A 444 29.14 -24.59 -20.11
N LYS A 445 29.17 -25.11 -18.86
CA LYS A 445 28.37 -26.26 -18.45
C LYS A 445 26.88 -25.92 -18.49
N LEU A 446 26.49 -24.76 -17.93
CA LEU A 446 25.10 -24.30 -17.90
C LEU A 446 24.58 -23.94 -19.30
N ASP A 447 25.41 -23.34 -20.16
CA ASP A 447 25.07 -23.01 -21.55
C ASP A 447 24.81 -24.28 -22.40
N GLY A 448 25.46 -25.40 -22.09
CA GLY A 448 25.20 -26.69 -22.73
C GLY A 448 23.82 -27.28 -22.45
N GLU A 449 23.12 -26.83 -21.40
CA GLU A 449 21.78 -27.28 -21.03
C GLU A 449 20.68 -26.32 -21.53
N LEU A 450 21.02 -25.24 -22.25
CA LEU A 450 20.10 -24.28 -22.86
C LEU A 450 19.94 -24.54 -24.38
N PRO A 451 18.91 -23.99 -25.03
CA PRO A 451 18.74 -24.09 -26.47
C PRO A 451 19.97 -23.51 -27.20
N LYS A 452 20.54 -24.27 -28.13
CA LYS A 452 21.75 -23.86 -28.87
C LYS A 452 21.57 -22.52 -29.59
N GLU A 453 20.45 -22.34 -30.25
CA GLU A 453 20.14 -21.09 -30.95
C GLU A 453 20.10 -19.87 -30.00
N TYR A 454 19.70 -20.04 -28.77
CA TYR A 454 19.72 -18.98 -27.77
C TYR A 454 21.15 -18.60 -27.37
N VAL A 455 22.02 -19.61 -27.18
CA VAL A 455 23.40 -19.39 -26.75
C VAL A 455 24.28 -18.82 -27.89
N GLU A 456 24.12 -19.36 -29.11
CA GLU A 456 24.96 -19.03 -30.25
C GLU A 456 24.58 -17.71 -30.94
N ASN A 457 23.30 -17.33 -30.90
CA ASN A 457 22.77 -16.16 -31.64
C ASN A 457 22.50 -14.96 -30.75
N ARG A 458 23.21 -14.80 -29.61
CA ARG A 458 22.99 -13.72 -28.65
C ARG A 458 22.93 -12.34 -29.29
N GLU A 459 23.89 -11.99 -30.18
CA GLU A 459 23.95 -10.69 -30.83
C GLU A 459 22.75 -10.45 -31.78
N LEU A 460 22.28 -11.47 -32.46
CA LEU A 460 21.08 -11.39 -33.29
C LEU A 460 19.82 -11.17 -32.43
N LEU A 461 19.73 -11.85 -31.30
CA LEU A 461 18.60 -11.69 -30.37
C LEU A 461 18.55 -10.28 -29.75
N LEU A 462 19.71 -9.72 -29.38
CA LEU A 462 19.82 -8.35 -28.89
C LEU A 462 19.45 -7.27 -29.93
N GLY A 463 19.55 -7.60 -31.20
CA GLY A 463 19.16 -6.70 -32.31
C GLY A 463 17.68 -6.73 -32.65
N LEU A 464 16.88 -7.60 -32.04
CA LEU A 464 15.44 -7.68 -32.30
C LEU A 464 14.67 -6.59 -31.50
N PRO A 465 13.58 -6.06 -32.05
CA PRO A 465 12.61 -5.31 -31.24
C PRO A 465 12.16 -6.16 -30.04
N ILE A 466 11.97 -5.52 -28.89
CA ILE A 466 11.73 -6.24 -27.63
C ILE A 466 10.49 -7.18 -27.69
N VAL A 467 9.46 -6.81 -28.45
CA VAL A 467 8.26 -7.65 -28.66
C VAL A 467 8.61 -8.89 -29.49
N ASP A 468 9.36 -8.71 -30.58
CA ASP A 468 9.82 -9.82 -31.45
C ASP A 468 10.80 -10.71 -30.69
N LEU A 469 11.60 -10.14 -29.78
CA LEU A 469 12.50 -10.90 -28.91
C LEU A 469 11.71 -11.83 -27.99
N VAL A 470 10.62 -11.33 -27.34
CA VAL A 470 9.76 -12.13 -26.47
C VAL A 470 9.14 -13.30 -27.26
N ASP A 471 8.64 -13.03 -28.46
CA ASP A 471 8.10 -14.08 -29.35
C ASP A 471 9.15 -15.12 -29.74
N LYS A 472 10.33 -14.65 -30.12
CA LYS A 472 11.46 -15.54 -30.45
C LYS A 472 11.89 -16.38 -29.26
N LEU A 473 11.96 -15.84 -28.05
CA LEU A 473 12.28 -16.57 -26.83
C LEU A 473 11.19 -17.59 -26.48
N PHE A 474 9.92 -17.22 -26.62
CA PHE A 474 8.81 -18.16 -26.43
C PHE A 474 8.95 -19.40 -27.31
N MET A 475 9.25 -19.21 -28.57
CA MET A 475 9.47 -20.30 -29.54
C MET A 475 10.76 -21.11 -29.26
N LEU A 476 11.87 -20.44 -28.96
CA LEU A 476 13.17 -21.10 -28.74
C LEU A 476 13.15 -22.03 -27.52
N PHE A 477 12.46 -21.62 -26.47
CA PHE A 477 12.32 -22.42 -25.24
C PHE A 477 11.13 -23.41 -25.30
N GLY A 478 10.36 -23.43 -26.40
CA GLY A 478 9.23 -24.36 -26.59
C GLY A 478 8.15 -24.23 -25.51
N LEU A 479 7.82 -22.98 -25.15
CA LEU A 479 6.91 -22.67 -24.04
C LEU A 479 5.44 -22.95 -24.40
N ASP A 480 5.13 -23.20 -25.65
CA ASP A 480 3.86 -23.70 -26.15
C ASP A 480 3.48 -25.07 -25.56
N ARG A 481 4.44 -25.82 -25.05
CA ARG A 481 4.23 -27.12 -24.38
C ARG A 481 3.72 -27.00 -22.95
N LEU A 482 3.76 -25.84 -22.39
CA LEU A 482 3.33 -25.58 -21.02
C LEU A 482 1.83 -25.30 -21.00
N GLU A 483 1.07 -26.17 -20.37
CA GLU A 483 -0.38 -25.99 -20.20
C GLU A 483 -0.69 -24.84 -19.25
N GLY A 484 -1.77 -24.12 -19.51
CA GLY A 484 -2.27 -23.05 -18.62
C GLY A 484 -1.44 -21.76 -18.58
N GLN A 485 -0.44 -21.58 -19.49
CA GLN A 485 0.43 -20.41 -19.49
C GLN A 485 0.02 -19.31 -20.49
N SER A 486 -0.91 -19.60 -21.41
CA SER A 486 -1.27 -18.68 -22.49
C SER A 486 -1.77 -17.32 -22.00
N SER A 487 -2.64 -17.28 -20.97
CA SER A 487 -3.15 -16.03 -20.42
C SER A 487 -2.04 -15.17 -19.80
N TYR A 488 -1.05 -15.78 -19.15
CA TYR A 488 0.11 -15.08 -18.60
C TYR A 488 0.98 -14.47 -19.69
N VAL A 489 1.21 -15.22 -20.77
CA VAL A 489 2.00 -14.75 -21.91
C VAL A 489 1.28 -13.62 -22.63
N CYS A 490 -0.03 -13.71 -22.85
CA CYS A 490 -0.84 -12.59 -23.39
C CYS A 490 -0.74 -11.34 -22.50
N THR A 491 -0.89 -11.50 -21.18
CA THR A 491 -0.79 -10.35 -20.25
C THR A 491 0.64 -9.80 -20.21
N LEU A 492 1.68 -10.61 -20.43
CA LEU A 492 3.05 -10.12 -20.60
C LEU A 492 3.17 -9.23 -21.84
N TYR A 493 2.56 -9.64 -22.97
CA TYR A 493 2.57 -8.82 -24.19
C TYR A 493 1.82 -7.50 -23.98
N ASP A 494 0.65 -7.52 -23.33
CA ASP A 494 -0.09 -6.30 -23.01
C ASP A 494 0.74 -5.39 -22.10
N THR A 495 1.37 -5.96 -21.07
CA THR A 495 2.24 -5.23 -20.14
C THR A 495 3.46 -4.63 -20.84
N LEU A 496 4.06 -5.36 -21.78
CA LEU A 496 5.18 -4.90 -22.57
C LEU A 496 4.76 -3.76 -23.53
N ASN A 497 3.60 -3.88 -24.16
CA ASN A 497 3.07 -2.81 -25.01
C ASN A 497 2.75 -1.54 -24.20
N ASP A 498 2.18 -1.70 -23.00
CA ASP A 498 1.95 -0.57 -22.08
C ASP A 498 3.27 0.11 -21.72
N PHE A 499 4.31 -0.68 -21.38
CA PHE A 499 5.64 -0.18 -21.08
C PHE A 499 6.23 0.62 -22.25
N LEU A 500 6.12 0.11 -23.47
CA LEU A 500 6.66 0.75 -24.68
C LEU A 500 5.95 2.05 -25.05
N ASN A 501 4.76 2.32 -24.51
CA ASN A 501 4.07 3.61 -24.73
C ASN A 501 4.74 4.77 -23.96
N ASP A 502 5.38 4.47 -22.82
CA ASP A 502 5.90 5.48 -21.90
C ASP A 502 7.44 5.42 -21.74
N HIS A 503 8.09 4.34 -22.21
CA HIS A 503 9.52 4.07 -22.01
C HIS A 503 10.20 3.71 -23.34
N THR A 504 11.52 3.78 -23.33
CA THR A 504 12.35 3.31 -24.44
C THR A 504 12.30 1.78 -24.54
N ALA A 505 12.51 1.25 -25.75
CA ALA A 505 12.52 -0.19 -26.00
C ALA A 505 13.86 -0.82 -25.55
N ASP A 506 14.30 -0.54 -24.33
CA ASP A 506 15.51 -1.10 -23.73
C ASP A 506 15.18 -2.31 -22.85
N ILE A 507 16.03 -3.37 -22.93
CA ILE A 507 15.83 -4.60 -22.18
C ILE A 507 16.10 -4.39 -20.68
N ASP A 508 17.13 -3.63 -20.34
CA ASP A 508 17.52 -3.42 -18.94
C ASP A 508 16.51 -2.50 -18.22
N ASP A 509 16.00 -1.49 -18.91
CA ASP A 509 14.91 -0.64 -18.40
C ASP A 509 13.65 -1.48 -18.15
N PHE A 510 13.30 -2.37 -19.09
CA PHE A 510 12.17 -3.28 -18.90
C PHE A 510 12.39 -4.23 -17.71
N ILE A 511 13.60 -4.79 -17.55
CA ILE A 511 13.93 -5.68 -16.43
C ILE A 511 13.86 -4.91 -15.09
N ALA A 512 14.37 -3.69 -15.03
CA ALA A 512 14.28 -2.85 -13.84
C ALA A 512 12.82 -2.56 -13.47
N GLU A 513 12.00 -2.18 -14.44
CA GLU A 513 10.57 -1.95 -14.20
C GLU A 513 9.82 -3.25 -13.88
N TRP A 514 10.23 -4.38 -14.46
CA TRP A 514 9.73 -5.70 -14.12
C TRP A 514 9.95 -6.03 -12.63
N GLU A 515 11.14 -5.81 -12.13
CA GLU A 515 11.47 -6.07 -10.72
C GLU A 515 10.74 -5.15 -9.76
N ASN A 516 10.54 -3.90 -10.16
CA ASN A 516 9.89 -2.89 -9.33
C ASN A 516 8.36 -3.02 -9.28
N THR A 517 7.70 -3.20 -10.42
CA THR A 517 6.25 -3.08 -10.52
C THR A 517 5.58 -4.17 -11.36
N LEU A 518 6.09 -4.46 -12.57
CA LEU A 518 5.37 -5.25 -13.56
C LEU A 518 5.21 -6.72 -13.16
N SER A 519 6.18 -7.29 -12.44
CA SER A 519 6.14 -8.67 -11.93
C SER A 519 4.90 -8.95 -11.07
N SER A 520 4.38 -7.91 -10.40
CA SER A 520 3.22 -8.00 -9.52
C SER A 520 1.88 -7.82 -10.25
N LYS A 521 1.86 -7.46 -11.53
CA LYS A 521 0.63 -7.39 -12.32
C LYS A 521 -0.05 -8.77 -12.36
N THR A 522 -1.37 -8.76 -12.32
CA THR A 522 -2.19 -9.98 -12.27
C THR A 522 -3.01 -10.13 -13.54
N ILE A 523 -3.26 -11.37 -13.94
CA ILE A 523 -4.21 -11.66 -15.01
C ILE A 523 -5.61 -11.27 -14.51
N GLN A 524 -6.43 -10.65 -15.35
CA GLN A 524 -7.84 -10.41 -15.04
C GLN A 524 -8.58 -11.75 -14.99
N SER A 525 -9.05 -12.09 -13.78
CA SER A 525 -9.67 -13.40 -13.50
C SER A 525 -11.19 -13.40 -13.58
N ASP A 526 -11.82 -12.37 -14.14
CA ASP A 526 -13.29 -12.23 -14.13
C ASP A 526 -14.04 -13.31 -14.90
N GLU A 527 -13.38 -14.06 -15.77
CA GLU A 527 -13.96 -15.14 -16.57
C GLU A 527 -13.66 -16.57 -16.05
N ILE A 528 -12.87 -16.72 -14.98
CA ILE A 528 -12.50 -18.05 -14.47
C ILE A 528 -13.46 -18.50 -13.38
N GLU A 529 -14.19 -19.56 -13.62
CA GLU A 529 -15.02 -20.25 -12.61
C GLU A 529 -14.11 -21.03 -11.65
N GLY A 530 -14.09 -20.69 -10.34
CA GLY A 530 -13.27 -21.39 -9.35
C GLY A 530 -13.45 -20.84 -7.94
N ILE A 531 -12.86 -21.52 -6.94
CA ILE A 531 -12.84 -21.08 -5.55
C ILE A 531 -12.00 -19.81 -5.45
N ARG A 532 -12.59 -18.75 -4.91
CA ARG A 532 -11.92 -17.46 -4.79
C ARG A 532 -11.15 -17.39 -3.48
N ILE A 533 -9.83 -17.13 -3.57
CA ILE A 533 -8.97 -16.86 -2.40
C ILE A 533 -8.56 -15.41 -2.44
N MET A 534 -8.95 -14.64 -1.43
CA MET A 534 -8.67 -13.21 -1.37
C MET A 534 -8.52 -12.70 0.06
N THR A 535 -7.99 -11.49 0.20
CA THR A 535 -7.97 -10.83 1.51
C THR A 535 -9.35 -10.32 1.89
N ILE A 536 -9.63 -10.24 3.21
CA ILE A 536 -10.88 -9.68 3.72
C ILE A 536 -11.14 -8.27 3.17
N HIS A 537 -10.11 -7.44 3.02
CA HIS A 537 -10.25 -6.10 2.43
C HIS A 537 -10.79 -6.12 0.98
N LYS A 538 -10.29 -7.06 0.16
CA LYS A 538 -10.74 -7.20 -1.23
C LYS A 538 -12.15 -7.77 -1.33
N SER A 539 -12.63 -8.47 -0.31
CA SER A 539 -13.98 -9.02 -0.27
C SER A 539 -15.06 -7.99 0.08
N LYS A 540 -14.68 -6.77 0.48
CA LYS A 540 -15.65 -5.70 0.75
C LYS A 540 -16.50 -5.43 -0.49
N GLY A 541 -17.82 -5.28 -0.31
CA GLY A 541 -18.78 -5.12 -1.41
C GLY A 541 -19.22 -6.44 -2.08
N LEU A 542 -18.44 -7.53 -1.94
CA LEU A 542 -18.78 -8.83 -2.54
C LEU A 542 -19.67 -9.66 -1.62
N GLU A 543 -20.29 -10.71 -2.21
CA GLU A 543 -21.03 -11.74 -1.47
C GLU A 543 -20.75 -13.14 -2.04
N PHE A 544 -20.82 -14.17 -1.18
CA PHE A 544 -20.59 -15.54 -1.56
C PHE A 544 -21.55 -16.47 -0.81
N ASP A 545 -22.01 -17.52 -1.46
CA ASP A 545 -22.84 -18.54 -0.80
C ASP A 545 -22.09 -19.15 0.41
N ASN A 546 -20.82 -19.45 0.22
CA ASN A 546 -19.97 -20.08 1.22
C ASN A 546 -18.74 -19.23 1.49
N VAL A 547 -18.54 -18.85 2.74
CA VAL A 547 -17.35 -18.13 3.18
C VAL A 547 -16.58 -18.98 4.18
N ILE A 548 -15.30 -19.19 3.90
CA ILE A 548 -14.37 -19.88 4.77
C ILE A 548 -13.32 -18.89 5.22
N ILE A 549 -13.13 -18.75 6.53
CA ILE A 549 -12.14 -17.86 7.14
C ILE A 549 -11.15 -18.74 7.93
N PRO A 550 -10.14 -19.31 7.26
CA PRO A 550 -9.06 -20.01 7.94
C PRO A 550 -8.18 -18.98 8.65
N PHE A 551 -7.45 -19.36 9.67
CA PHE A 551 -6.51 -18.49 10.37
C PHE A 551 -7.14 -17.19 10.94
N CYS A 552 -8.38 -17.28 11.51
CA CYS A 552 -9.03 -16.15 12.18
C CYS A 552 -8.39 -15.84 13.54
N ASN A 553 -7.05 -15.80 13.58
CA ASN A 553 -6.22 -15.60 14.77
C ASN A 553 -5.10 -14.56 14.53
N TRP A 554 -5.33 -13.62 13.64
CA TRP A 554 -4.36 -12.55 13.40
C TRP A 554 -4.16 -11.65 14.62
N ASP A 555 -2.98 -11.05 14.70
CA ASP A 555 -2.61 -10.15 15.78
C ASP A 555 -3.44 -8.86 15.76
N LEU A 556 -3.85 -8.41 16.95
CA LEU A 556 -4.59 -7.15 17.11
C LEU A 556 -3.69 -5.94 16.88
N GLU A 557 -2.46 -6.01 17.34
CA GLU A 557 -1.46 -4.97 17.15
C GLU A 557 -0.23 -5.53 16.44
N LYS A 558 0.29 -4.78 15.49
CA LYS A 558 1.59 -5.07 14.88
C LYS A 558 2.60 -4.04 15.32
N PRO A 559 3.83 -4.44 15.64
CA PRO A 559 4.91 -3.47 15.80
C PRO A 559 5.10 -2.71 14.49
N ASP A 560 4.87 -1.41 14.53
CA ASP A 560 5.00 -0.53 13.38
C ASP A 560 5.51 0.84 13.85
N THR A 561 5.70 1.78 12.95
CA THR A 561 6.02 3.16 13.27
C THR A 561 4.75 4.00 13.32
N LEU A 562 4.47 4.57 14.49
CA LEU A 562 3.38 5.52 14.69
C LEU A 562 3.88 6.95 14.51
N TRP A 563 3.19 7.74 13.73
CA TRP A 563 3.45 9.18 13.57
C TRP A 563 2.65 9.94 14.61
N CYS A 564 3.36 10.44 15.63
CA CYS A 564 2.75 11.17 16.73
C CYS A 564 2.83 12.67 16.48
N GLU A 565 1.68 13.34 16.58
CA GLU A 565 1.62 14.81 16.61
C GLU A 565 2.22 15.29 17.92
N THR A 566 2.96 16.41 17.85
CA THR A 566 3.71 16.90 18.99
C THR A 566 3.16 18.21 19.55
N GLU A 567 2.15 18.76 18.91
CA GLU A 567 1.44 19.92 19.44
C GLU A 567 0.87 19.63 20.84
N GLY A 568 1.14 20.51 21.79
CA GLY A 568 0.75 20.32 23.20
C GLY A 568 1.67 19.42 24.03
N LYS A 569 2.67 18.74 23.44
CA LYS A 569 3.66 17.99 24.21
C LYS A 569 4.69 18.92 24.87
N PRO A 570 5.34 18.50 25.98
CA PRO A 570 6.33 19.33 26.64
C PRO A 570 7.60 19.49 25.81
N GLU A 571 8.35 20.60 26.04
CA GLU A 571 9.68 20.75 25.45
C GLU A 571 10.62 19.63 25.95
N PRO A 572 11.51 19.09 25.09
CA PRO A 572 11.85 19.50 23.72
C PRO A 572 11.06 18.76 22.62
N TYR A 573 10.06 17.93 22.96
CA TYR A 573 9.37 17.04 22.03
C TYR A 573 8.52 17.79 21.02
N ASN A 574 8.05 18.99 21.34
CA ASN A 574 7.21 19.85 20.48
C ASN A 574 7.99 20.68 19.45
N LYS A 575 9.30 20.49 19.32
CA LYS A 575 10.14 21.23 18.36
C LYS A 575 10.00 20.77 16.90
N LEU A 576 9.44 19.61 16.68
CA LEU A 576 9.10 19.09 15.36
C LEU A 576 7.59 18.85 15.33
N PRO A 577 6.88 19.07 14.22
CA PRO A 577 5.42 18.90 14.15
C PRO A 577 4.98 17.44 14.30
N LEU A 578 5.79 16.50 13.84
CA LEU A 578 5.53 15.06 13.87
C LEU A 578 6.79 14.30 14.28
N LEU A 579 6.61 13.22 15.04
CA LEU A 579 7.67 12.30 15.41
C LEU A 579 7.28 10.85 15.10
N PRO A 580 8.12 10.09 14.38
CA PRO A 580 7.93 8.65 14.19
C PRO A 580 8.40 7.92 15.45
N ILE A 581 7.48 7.15 16.05
CA ILE A 581 7.70 6.43 17.30
C ILE A 581 7.38 4.95 17.10
N ASN A 582 8.19 4.05 17.63
CA ASN A 582 7.90 2.63 17.61
C ASN A 582 6.62 2.34 18.39
N PHE A 583 5.59 1.82 17.73
CA PHE A 583 4.34 1.44 18.35
C PHE A 583 4.50 0.13 19.11
N ARG A 584 4.75 0.24 20.41
CA ARG A 584 4.84 -0.90 21.34
C ARG A 584 4.36 -0.49 22.71
N ARG A 585 3.38 -1.23 23.24
CA ARG A 585 2.81 -1.00 24.59
C ARG A 585 3.88 -0.82 25.67
N SER A 586 4.83 -1.74 25.75
CA SER A 586 5.89 -1.73 26.79
C SER A 586 6.87 -0.56 26.66
N GLU A 587 6.92 0.11 25.51
CA GLU A 587 7.85 1.22 25.26
C GLU A 587 7.17 2.57 25.39
N MET A 588 5.87 2.68 25.08
CA MET A 588 5.14 3.95 25.06
C MET A 588 4.43 4.27 26.39
N LEU A 589 4.01 3.26 27.17
CA LEU A 589 3.36 3.49 28.47
C LEU A 589 4.28 4.20 29.45
N GLY A 590 3.74 5.17 30.19
CA GLY A 590 4.48 6.00 31.16
C GLY A 590 5.43 7.02 30.48
N THR A 591 5.31 7.27 29.18
CA THR A 591 6.07 8.27 28.42
C THR A 591 5.18 9.43 27.99
N VAL A 592 5.77 10.44 27.35
CA VAL A 592 5.01 11.55 26.73
C VAL A 592 4.16 11.12 25.53
N PHE A 593 4.31 9.87 25.08
CA PHE A 593 3.58 9.27 23.95
C PHE A 593 2.52 8.26 24.41
N GLU A 594 2.19 8.21 25.69
CA GLU A 594 1.20 7.26 26.23
C GLU A 594 -0.19 7.47 25.63
N ASP A 595 -0.62 8.72 25.49
CA ASP A 595 -1.93 9.04 24.94
C ASP A 595 -2.02 8.69 23.46
N ASP A 596 -0.93 8.88 22.70
CA ASP A 596 -0.85 8.42 21.30
C ASP A 596 -0.97 6.88 21.22
N TYR A 597 -0.35 6.16 22.18
CA TYR A 597 -0.51 4.70 22.25
C TYR A 597 -1.96 4.30 22.51
N LYS A 598 -2.63 4.95 23.47
CA LYS A 598 -4.02 4.64 23.83
C LYS A 598 -4.96 4.88 22.66
N GLU A 599 -4.79 6.02 21.97
CA GLU A 599 -5.60 6.34 20.78
C GLU A 599 -5.38 5.32 19.67
N GLU A 600 -4.14 5.01 19.31
CA GLU A 600 -3.86 4.02 18.27
C GLU A 600 -4.30 2.61 18.66
N HIS A 601 -4.17 2.23 19.95
CA HIS A 601 -4.70 0.98 20.49
C HIS A 601 -6.22 0.89 20.30
N PHE A 602 -6.94 1.96 20.62
CA PHE A 602 -8.38 2.07 20.43
C PHE A 602 -8.77 1.93 18.95
N GLN A 603 -8.07 2.64 18.07
CA GLN A 603 -8.30 2.55 16.63
C GLN A 603 -8.05 1.12 16.11
N ASN A 604 -7.02 0.45 16.59
CA ASN A 604 -6.74 -0.95 16.25
C ASN A 604 -7.85 -1.90 16.72
N ILE A 605 -8.47 -1.66 17.88
CA ILE A 605 -9.64 -2.41 18.35
C ILE A 605 -10.79 -2.27 17.34
N VAL A 606 -11.14 -1.05 16.97
CA VAL A 606 -12.24 -0.77 16.02
C VAL A 606 -11.95 -1.36 14.64
N ASP A 607 -10.73 -1.17 14.11
CA ASP A 607 -10.32 -1.74 12.83
C ASP A 607 -10.46 -3.27 12.80
N ASN A 608 -10.07 -3.94 13.88
CA ASN A 608 -10.17 -5.38 13.97
C ASN A 608 -11.62 -5.87 14.13
N LEU A 609 -12.48 -5.11 14.82
CA LEU A 609 -13.92 -5.39 14.86
C LEU A 609 -14.53 -5.24 13.47
N ASN A 610 -14.27 -4.13 12.78
CA ASN A 610 -14.77 -3.87 11.45
C ASN A 610 -14.31 -4.94 10.45
N LEU A 611 -13.03 -5.34 10.52
CA LEU A 611 -12.49 -6.37 9.64
C LEU A 611 -13.20 -7.72 9.84
N LEU A 612 -13.46 -8.09 11.09
CA LEU A 612 -14.20 -9.31 11.41
C LEU A 612 -15.67 -9.19 10.96
N TYR A 613 -16.29 -8.02 11.13
CA TYR A 613 -17.64 -7.74 10.67
C TYR A 613 -17.76 -7.89 9.15
N VAL A 614 -16.85 -7.28 8.39
CA VAL A 614 -16.79 -7.45 6.95
C VAL A 614 -16.67 -8.93 6.58
N ALA A 615 -15.76 -9.68 7.22
CA ALA A 615 -15.54 -11.08 6.91
C ALA A 615 -16.81 -11.95 7.16
N PHE A 616 -17.48 -11.77 8.29
CA PHE A 616 -18.66 -12.56 8.65
C PHE A 616 -19.89 -12.21 7.80
N THR A 617 -20.03 -10.96 7.37
CA THR A 617 -21.16 -10.49 6.56
C THR A 617 -21.03 -10.76 5.06
N ARG A 618 -19.92 -11.39 4.61
CA ARG A 618 -19.79 -11.82 3.21
C ARG A 618 -20.56 -13.09 2.91
N ALA A 619 -20.87 -13.90 3.93
CA ALA A 619 -21.58 -15.16 3.77
C ALA A 619 -23.08 -14.94 3.55
N SER A 620 -23.62 -15.51 2.46
CA SER A 620 -25.06 -15.53 2.25
C SER A 620 -25.70 -16.80 2.81
N LYS A 621 -25.07 -17.97 2.71
CA LYS A 621 -25.66 -19.26 3.11
C LYS A 621 -24.87 -20.00 4.20
N ASN A 622 -23.55 -20.12 4.05
CA ASN A 622 -22.73 -20.91 4.95
C ASN A 622 -21.47 -20.15 5.36
N LEU A 623 -21.15 -20.14 6.66
CA LEU A 623 -20.00 -19.49 7.25
C LEU A 623 -19.14 -20.50 8.02
N PHE A 624 -17.87 -20.59 7.68
CA PHE A 624 -16.89 -21.46 8.36
C PHE A 624 -15.73 -20.61 8.87
N VAL A 625 -15.40 -20.73 10.15
CA VAL A 625 -14.35 -19.94 10.79
C VAL A 625 -13.42 -20.87 11.57
N SER A 626 -12.12 -20.78 11.32
CA SER A 626 -11.10 -21.53 12.07
C SER A 626 -10.07 -20.57 12.68
N GLY A 627 -9.69 -20.81 13.92
CA GLY A 627 -8.78 -19.94 14.66
C GLY A 627 -8.04 -20.65 15.79
N ALA A 628 -7.28 -19.87 16.58
CA ALA A 628 -6.54 -20.38 17.71
C ALA A 628 -7.35 -20.27 19.01
N ARG A 629 -7.36 -21.34 19.81
CA ARG A 629 -7.80 -21.30 21.20
C ARG A 629 -6.74 -20.64 22.08
N GLN A 630 -7.16 -19.83 23.05
CA GLN A 630 -6.23 -19.14 23.95
C GLN A 630 -5.53 -20.10 24.90
N GLY A 631 -4.21 -20.04 24.94
CA GLY A 631 -3.40 -20.82 25.87
C GLY A 631 -3.36 -20.20 27.28
N LYS A 632 -3.03 -21.01 28.30
CA LYS A 632 -2.97 -20.59 29.71
C LYS A 632 -2.14 -19.31 29.92
N SER A 633 -0.98 -19.20 29.27
CA SER A 633 -0.12 -18.02 29.42
C SER A 633 -0.77 -16.73 28.88
N ALA A 634 -1.59 -16.83 27.82
CA ALA A 634 -2.34 -15.70 27.27
C ALA A 634 -3.45 -15.28 28.23
N LEU A 635 -4.23 -16.23 28.72
CA LEU A 635 -5.29 -15.99 29.71
C LEU A 635 -4.75 -15.38 31.01
N ASP A 636 -3.61 -15.86 31.51
CA ASP A 636 -2.94 -15.30 32.70
C ASP A 636 -2.50 -13.84 32.51
N LYS A 637 -2.13 -13.44 31.26
CA LYS A 637 -1.77 -12.06 30.91
C LYS A 637 -3.02 -11.19 30.86
N ILE A 638 -4.08 -11.68 30.22
CA ILE A 638 -5.36 -10.96 30.11
C ILE A 638 -5.93 -10.71 31.52
N ALA A 639 -5.90 -11.72 32.39
CA ALA A 639 -6.32 -11.57 33.79
C ALA A 639 -5.52 -10.51 34.59
N LYS A 640 -4.32 -10.14 34.12
CA LYS A 640 -3.48 -9.05 34.66
C LYS A 640 -3.69 -7.70 33.96
N GLY A 641 -4.71 -7.56 33.14
CA GLY A 641 -5.01 -6.32 32.39
C GLY A 641 -4.10 -6.08 31.18
N ILE A 642 -3.44 -7.12 30.65
CA ILE A 642 -2.73 -7.03 29.38
C ILE A 642 -3.72 -7.39 28.28
N PRO A 643 -3.93 -6.54 27.26
CA PRO A 643 -4.87 -6.80 26.16
C PRO A 643 -4.60 -8.14 25.47
N PRO A 644 -5.63 -8.81 24.92
CA PRO A 644 -5.45 -10.02 24.14
C PRO A 644 -4.56 -9.78 22.93
N ALA A 645 -3.74 -10.75 22.56
CA ALA A 645 -2.78 -10.58 21.48
C ALA A 645 -3.41 -10.82 20.10
N ASN A 646 -4.45 -11.64 20.00
CA ASN A 646 -5.04 -12.04 18.74
C ASN A 646 -6.58 -12.01 18.73
N ARG A 647 -7.14 -12.01 17.51
CA ARG A 647 -8.58 -11.80 17.28
C ARG A 647 -9.46 -12.97 17.73
N SER A 648 -8.96 -14.20 17.72
CA SER A 648 -9.78 -15.37 18.12
C SER A 648 -10.24 -15.31 19.60
N TYR A 649 -9.60 -14.50 20.45
CA TYR A 649 -10.06 -14.27 21.82
C TYR A 649 -11.51 -13.73 21.90
N ALA A 650 -11.84 -12.74 21.07
CA ALA A 650 -13.19 -12.19 21.03
C ALA A 650 -14.23 -13.22 20.56
N ILE A 651 -13.85 -14.12 19.67
CA ILE A 651 -14.71 -15.23 19.25
C ILE A 651 -14.89 -16.20 20.41
N GLU A 652 -13.79 -16.68 21.02
CA GLU A 652 -13.82 -17.62 22.12
C GLU A 652 -14.70 -17.15 23.29
N THR A 653 -14.57 -15.87 23.66
CA THR A 653 -15.34 -15.30 24.79
C THR A 653 -16.82 -15.12 24.53
N ALA A 654 -17.22 -14.92 23.26
CA ALA A 654 -18.63 -14.74 22.90
C ALA A 654 -19.40 -16.06 22.73
N LEU A 655 -18.72 -17.16 22.35
CA LEU A 655 -19.38 -18.40 21.92
C LEU A 655 -20.35 -19.01 22.94
N LYS A 656 -20.05 -18.94 24.25
CA LYS A 656 -20.94 -19.51 25.29
C LYS A 656 -22.30 -18.81 25.29
N GLN A 657 -22.31 -17.49 25.37
CA GLN A 657 -23.50 -16.67 25.40
C GLN A 657 -24.26 -16.73 24.06
N VAL A 658 -23.53 -16.77 22.95
CA VAL A 658 -24.13 -16.97 21.62
C VAL A 658 -24.86 -18.30 21.54
N SER A 659 -24.27 -19.38 22.05
CA SER A 659 -24.90 -20.70 22.04
C SER A 659 -26.16 -20.74 22.91
N GLU A 660 -26.18 -20.06 24.04
CA GLU A 660 -27.35 -19.96 24.91
C GLU A 660 -28.52 -19.20 24.24
N GLN A 661 -28.22 -18.19 23.42
CA GLN A 661 -29.20 -17.38 22.71
C GLN A 661 -29.80 -18.10 21.49
N LEU A 662 -29.00 -18.94 20.82
CA LEU A 662 -29.40 -19.59 19.55
C LEU A 662 -29.97 -21.01 19.79
N ARG A 663 -31.28 -21.15 19.67
CA ARG A 663 -31.92 -22.47 19.79
C ARG A 663 -31.46 -23.41 18.68
N GLY A 664 -30.99 -24.60 19.05
CA GLY A 664 -30.52 -25.62 18.12
C GLY A 664 -29.06 -25.46 17.73
N SER A 665 -28.31 -24.55 18.34
CA SER A 665 -26.85 -24.56 18.26
C SER A 665 -26.27 -25.68 19.10
N VAL A 666 -25.10 -26.18 18.72
CA VAL A 666 -24.30 -27.16 19.44
C VAL A 666 -22.94 -26.55 19.72
N LEU A 667 -22.58 -26.47 21.01
CA LEU A 667 -21.29 -25.99 21.46
C LEU A 667 -20.56 -27.07 22.22
N ASP A 668 -19.44 -27.53 21.73
CA ASP A 668 -18.46 -28.32 22.46
C ASP A 668 -17.36 -27.40 22.98
N PHE A 669 -17.36 -27.14 24.26
CA PHE A 669 -16.44 -26.19 24.92
C PHE A 669 -15.78 -26.85 26.12
N PRO A 670 -14.76 -27.72 25.93
CA PRO A 670 -14.09 -28.40 27.00
C PRO A 670 -13.35 -27.44 27.95
N ASP A 671 -13.38 -27.75 29.27
CA ASP A 671 -12.64 -26.97 30.28
C ASP A 671 -11.12 -27.14 30.14
N ASP A 672 -10.67 -28.24 29.54
CA ASP A 672 -9.26 -28.44 29.24
C ASP A 672 -8.80 -27.53 28.09
N ILE A 673 -7.87 -26.64 28.41
CA ILE A 673 -7.32 -25.67 27.44
C ILE A 673 -6.56 -26.35 26.28
N GLY A 674 -6.11 -27.60 26.47
CA GLY A 674 -5.47 -28.40 25.43
C GLY A 674 -6.40 -29.01 24.42
N SER A 675 -7.74 -28.90 24.59
CA SER A 675 -8.75 -29.47 23.71
C SER A 675 -9.31 -28.42 22.75
N GLU A 676 -9.92 -28.87 21.64
CA GLU A 676 -10.53 -28.02 20.63
C GLU A 676 -11.90 -27.49 21.08
N ILE A 677 -12.31 -26.33 20.54
CA ILE A 677 -13.67 -25.79 20.70
C ILE A 677 -14.38 -25.89 19.37
N HIS A 678 -15.58 -26.46 19.37
CA HIS A 678 -16.44 -26.54 18.19
C HIS A 678 -17.82 -25.96 18.44
N PHE A 679 -18.22 -25.03 17.59
CA PHE A 679 -19.56 -24.46 17.55
C PHE A 679 -20.20 -24.75 16.20
N ARG A 680 -21.49 -25.18 16.22
CA ARG A 680 -22.27 -25.44 15.01
C ARG A 680 -23.67 -24.88 15.19
N TYR A 681 -24.20 -24.26 14.14
CA TYR A 681 -25.58 -23.75 14.12
C TYR A 681 -26.20 -23.95 12.74
N GLY A 682 -27.30 -24.68 12.69
CA GLY A 682 -28.03 -24.96 11.46
C GLY A 682 -27.54 -26.19 10.69
N ALA A 683 -27.85 -26.23 9.41
CA ALA A 683 -27.43 -27.27 8.47
C ALA A 683 -26.94 -26.61 7.17
N ILE A 684 -25.96 -27.22 6.52
CA ILE A 684 -25.40 -26.73 5.27
C ILE A 684 -26.54 -26.55 4.24
N ALA A 685 -26.69 -25.30 3.78
CA ALA A 685 -27.60 -24.98 2.70
C ALA A 685 -26.98 -25.47 1.38
N PRO A 686 -27.66 -26.36 0.62
CA PRO A 686 -27.11 -26.87 -0.63
C PRO A 686 -27.04 -25.78 -1.70
N ALA A 687 -26.23 -26.02 -2.74
CA ALA A 687 -26.19 -25.18 -3.92
C ALA A 687 -27.58 -25.16 -4.57
N THR A 688 -28.13 -23.99 -4.77
CA THR A 688 -29.33 -23.83 -5.60
C THR A 688 -28.88 -23.87 -7.06
N HIS A 689 -29.53 -24.75 -7.84
CA HIS A 689 -29.43 -24.62 -9.30
C HIS A 689 -30.14 -23.30 -9.66
N GLU A 690 -29.36 -22.31 -10.06
CA GLU A 690 -29.93 -21.21 -10.83
C GLU A 690 -30.42 -21.85 -12.13
N GLU A 691 -31.74 -21.79 -12.39
CA GLU A 691 -32.24 -22.00 -13.74
C GLU A 691 -31.43 -21.01 -14.60
N GLU A 692 -30.71 -21.53 -15.61
CA GLU A 692 -30.03 -20.68 -16.58
C GLU A 692 -31.11 -19.69 -17.06
N ARG A 693 -30.92 -18.40 -16.73
CA ARG A 693 -31.77 -17.33 -17.26
C ARG A 693 -31.72 -17.52 -18.76
N THR A 694 -32.83 -17.98 -19.32
CA THR A 694 -32.94 -18.19 -20.76
C THR A 694 -32.64 -16.82 -21.41
N ALA A 695 -32.02 -16.83 -22.57
CA ALA A 695 -31.72 -15.60 -23.33
C ALA A 695 -32.94 -14.66 -23.46
N ALA A 696 -34.15 -15.19 -23.24
CA ALA A 696 -35.43 -14.47 -23.20
C ALA A 696 -35.53 -13.48 -22.02
N ASP A 697 -34.81 -13.72 -20.90
CA ASP A 697 -34.81 -12.89 -19.68
C ASP A 697 -33.73 -11.80 -19.68
N ASN A 698 -32.90 -11.73 -20.70
CA ASN A 698 -31.88 -10.70 -20.83
C ASN A 698 -32.52 -9.45 -21.46
N PRO A 699 -32.71 -8.36 -20.69
CA PRO A 699 -33.33 -7.13 -21.21
C PRO A 699 -32.53 -6.49 -22.35
N PHE A 700 -31.23 -6.82 -22.48
CA PHE A 700 -30.38 -6.34 -23.58
C PHE A 700 -30.57 -7.14 -24.89
N LEU A 701 -31.20 -8.33 -24.84
CA LEU A 701 -31.54 -9.13 -26.00
C LEU A 701 -32.98 -8.88 -26.51
N VAL A 702 -33.80 -8.20 -25.71
CA VAL A 702 -35.10 -7.68 -26.20
C VAL A 702 -34.75 -6.57 -27.21
N LYS A 703 -35.11 -6.80 -28.48
CA LYS A 703 -34.92 -5.75 -29.49
C LYS A 703 -35.72 -4.53 -29.04
N PRO A 704 -35.05 -3.45 -28.62
CA PRO A 704 -35.75 -2.22 -28.31
C PRO A 704 -36.40 -1.69 -29.57
N ASP A 705 -37.61 -1.14 -29.43
CA ASP A 705 -38.17 -0.30 -30.47
C ASP A 705 -37.12 0.75 -30.85
N LYS A 706 -36.82 0.83 -32.15
CA LYS A 706 -35.76 1.71 -32.64
C LYS A 706 -36.11 3.16 -32.38
N HIS A 707 -35.83 3.66 -31.21
CA HIS A 707 -35.70 5.08 -30.94
C HIS A 707 -34.32 5.51 -31.44
N ILE A 708 -34.29 6.21 -32.57
CA ILE A 708 -33.06 6.83 -33.04
C ILE A 708 -32.78 7.98 -32.08
N VAL A 709 -31.91 7.74 -31.09
CA VAL A 709 -31.35 8.79 -30.28
C VAL A 709 -30.11 9.27 -31.03
N SER A 710 -30.21 10.46 -31.63
CA SER A 710 -29.05 11.14 -32.19
C SER A 710 -28.23 11.70 -31.02
N ILE A 711 -27.20 10.98 -30.64
CA ILE A 711 -26.20 11.49 -29.70
C ILE A 711 -25.20 12.30 -30.57
N ALA A 712 -25.15 13.60 -30.37
CA ALA A 712 -24.09 14.41 -30.91
C ALA A 712 -22.76 13.91 -30.23
N THR A 713 -21.95 13.21 -30.99
CA THR A 713 -20.61 12.81 -30.52
C THR A 713 -19.75 14.06 -30.53
N TYR A 714 -19.43 14.57 -29.35
CA TYR A 714 -18.35 15.52 -29.17
C TYR A 714 -17.04 14.74 -29.27
N PRO A 715 -16.08 15.16 -30.10
CA PRO A 715 -14.76 14.57 -30.08
C PRO A 715 -14.16 14.79 -28.67
N GLN A 716 -13.96 13.71 -27.93
CA GLN A 716 -13.22 13.77 -26.68
C GLN A 716 -11.75 14.00 -27.02
N ALA A 717 -11.25 15.20 -26.73
CA ALA A 717 -9.82 15.44 -26.70
C ALA A 717 -9.20 14.65 -25.54
N ALA A 718 -8.62 13.51 -25.87
CA ALA A 718 -8.03 12.59 -24.89
C ALA A 718 -6.61 13.00 -24.46
N SER A 719 -6.34 14.30 -24.24
CA SER A 719 -5.05 14.71 -23.74
C SER A 719 -5.17 15.76 -22.64
N PHE A 720 -5.20 15.28 -21.43
CA PHE A 720 -4.93 16.10 -20.27
C PHE A 720 -3.40 16.17 -20.10
N LYS A 721 -2.75 17.08 -20.83
CA LYS A 721 -1.34 17.40 -20.59
C LYS A 721 -1.27 18.46 -19.50
N GLN A 722 -0.86 18.06 -18.30
CA GLN A 722 -0.47 19.02 -17.27
C GLN A 722 0.81 19.73 -17.73
N SER A 723 0.78 21.04 -17.80
CA SER A 723 1.96 21.86 -18.11
C SER A 723 2.72 22.21 -16.83
N ASN A 724 4.03 22.39 -16.91
CA ASN A 724 4.90 22.95 -15.85
C ASN A 724 4.35 24.25 -15.24
N LYS A 725 3.50 24.97 -15.97
CA LYS A 725 2.85 26.22 -15.57
C LYS A 725 1.80 26.09 -14.46
N SER A 726 1.18 24.93 -14.26
CA SER A 726 0.30 24.73 -13.09
C SER A 726 1.07 24.68 -11.78
N MET A 727 2.35 24.30 -11.81
CA MET A 727 3.23 24.34 -10.63
C MET A 727 3.78 25.73 -10.33
N GLU A 728 4.06 26.55 -11.36
CA GLU A 728 4.41 27.98 -11.17
C GLU A 728 3.23 28.77 -10.60
N PHE A 729 1.99 28.37 -10.93
CA PHE A 729 0.79 28.96 -10.36
C PHE A 729 0.67 28.68 -8.85
N VAL A 730 1.00 27.46 -8.41
CA VAL A 730 0.96 27.07 -7.00
C VAL A 730 2.04 27.74 -6.15
N LYS A 731 3.19 28.08 -6.76
CA LYS A 731 4.32 28.76 -6.06
C LYS A 731 4.29 30.28 -6.12
N GLY A 732 3.24 30.89 -6.68
CA GLY A 732 3.20 32.28 -7.10
C GLY A 732 3.34 33.34 -6.04
N GLU A 733 4.18 34.29 -6.30
CA GLU A 733 4.33 35.60 -5.68
C GLU A 733 3.67 36.69 -6.54
N ASP A 734 2.90 37.54 -5.88
CA ASP A 734 2.49 38.91 -6.28
C ASP A 734 1.84 39.20 -7.66
N VAL A 735 0.65 38.68 -7.93
CA VAL A 735 -0.30 39.27 -8.93
C VAL A 735 -1.75 39.04 -8.49
N ASP A 736 -2.66 39.98 -8.81
CA ASP A 736 -4.08 39.94 -8.49
C ASP A 736 -4.75 38.64 -9.02
N PRO A 737 -5.50 37.91 -8.18
CA PRO A 737 -6.06 36.59 -8.53
C PRO A 737 -6.96 36.59 -9.77
N SER A 738 -7.70 37.68 -10.05
CA SER A 738 -8.61 37.80 -11.20
C SER A 738 -7.86 37.92 -12.55
N ASP A 739 -6.74 38.64 -12.54
CA ASP A 739 -5.91 38.79 -13.74
C ASP A 739 -5.06 37.53 -14.02
N ARG A 740 -4.60 36.84 -12.98
CA ARG A 740 -3.83 35.59 -13.12
C ARG A 740 -4.56 34.52 -13.93
N THR A 741 -5.79 34.23 -13.61
CA THR A 741 -6.56 33.14 -14.26
C THR A 741 -6.76 33.41 -15.74
N ARG A 742 -6.96 34.69 -16.09
CA ARG A 742 -7.12 35.12 -17.48
C ARG A 742 -5.83 34.99 -18.29
N TYR A 743 -4.70 35.40 -17.71
CA TYR A 743 -3.37 35.29 -18.36
C TYR A 743 -2.96 33.82 -18.56
N ILE A 744 -3.21 32.94 -17.60
CA ILE A 744 -2.86 31.52 -17.69
C ILE A 744 -3.67 30.81 -18.78
N LYS A 745 -4.99 31.08 -18.87
CA LYS A 745 -5.84 30.50 -19.92
C LYS A 745 -5.39 30.96 -21.30
N ILE A 746 -5.14 32.24 -21.48
CA ILE A 746 -4.66 32.79 -22.73
C ILE A 746 -3.25 32.24 -23.05
N GLY A 747 -2.35 32.15 -22.06
CA GLY A 747 -1.03 31.60 -22.23
C GLY A 747 -1.05 30.14 -22.69
N ASN A 748 -1.86 29.30 -22.09
CA ASN A 748 -1.98 27.88 -22.49
C ASN A 748 -2.57 27.70 -23.89
N VAL A 749 -3.59 28.46 -24.23
CA VAL A 749 -4.19 28.44 -25.59
C VAL A 749 -3.17 28.92 -26.62
N LEU A 750 -2.44 29.98 -26.35
CA LEU A 750 -1.41 30.50 -27.26
C LEU A 750 -0.22 29.51 -27.38
N HIS A 751 0.20 28.87 -26.27
CA HIS A 751 1.26 27.86 -26.35
C HIS A 751 0.83 26.68 -27.23
N GLN A 752 -0.36 26.13 -27.01
CA GLN A 752 -0.90 25.05 -27.83
C GLN A 752 -1.05 25.45 -29.30
N LEU A 753 -1.43 26.70 -29.55
CA LEU A 753 -1.54 27.21 -30.90
C LEU A 753 -0.16 27.30 -31.56
N PHE A 754 0.85 27.90 -30.91
CA PHE A 754 2.18 28.07 -31.47
C PHE A 754 2.94 26.76 -31.67
N SER A 755 2.64 25.74 -30.88
CA SER A 755 3.19 24.39 -31.10
C SER A 755 2.65 23.71 -32.35
N THR A 756 1.49 24.11 -32.84
CA THR A 756 0.82 23.52 -34.04
C THR A 756 0.91 24.36 -35.31
N ILE A 757 1.32 25.62 -35.22
CA ILE A 757 1.46 26.53 -36.37
C ILE A 757 2.82 26.37 -37.03
N TYR A 758 2.86 26.08 -38.34
CA TYR A 758 4.09 26.07 -39.13
C TYR A 758 4.34 27.43 -39.77
N THR A 759 3.30 27.99 -40.38
CA THR A 759 3.34 29.30 -41.04
C THR A 759 2.18 30.18 -40.59
N THR A 760 2.26 31.47 -40.88
CA THR A 760 1.15 32.40 -40.59
C THR A 760 -0.15 32.03 -41.29
N ASP A 761 -0.08 31.31 -42.41
CA ASP A 761 -1.25 30.84 -43.16
C ASP A 761 -2.10 29.81 -42.38
N ASP A 762 -1.51 29.14 -41.42
CA ASP A 762 -2.16 28.08 -40.60
C ASP A 762 -3.04 28.65 -39.48
N ILE A 763 -2.87 29.92 -39.09
CA ILE A 763 -3.51 30.53 -37.92
C ILE A 763 -5.05 30.42 -37.98
N PRO A 764 -5.74 30.78 -39.09
CA PRO A 764 -7.20 30.70 -39.12
C PRO A 764 -7.73 29.27 -38.96
N ALA A 765 -7.05 28.29 -39.59
CA ALA A 765 -7.46 26.90 -39.52
C ALA A 765 -7.29 26.32 -38.08
N ARG A 766 -6.20 26.65 -37.40
CA ARG A 766 -5.90 26.21 -36.04
C ARG A 766 -6.76 26.88 -34.98
N LEU A 767 -7.11 28.14 -35.14
CA LEU A 767 -8.08 28.82 -34.27
C LEU A 767 -9.47 28.19 -34.40
N ASN A 768 -9.91 27.85 -35.61
CA ASN A 768 -11.17 27.17 -35.81
C ASN A 768 -11.18 25.76 -35.21
N GLU A 769 -10.07 25.04 -35.31
CA GLU A 769 -9.92 23.74 -34.67
C GLU A 769 -10.03 23.83 -33.14
N LEU A 770 -9.40 24.82 -32.50
CA LEU A 770 -9.47 25.05 -31.06
C LEU A 770 -10.88 25.47 -30.59
N GLU A 771 -11.64 26.18 -31.44
CA GLU A 771 -13.05 26.44 -31.18
C GLU A 771 -13.89 25.17 -31.26
N GLN A 772 -13.70 24.35 -32.30
CA GLN A 772 -14.41 23.07 -32.44
C GLN A 772 -14.10 22.08 -31.31
N GLN A 773 -12.88 22.10 -30.79
CA GLN A 773 -12.47 21.29 -29.64
C GLN A 773 -13.01 21.84 -28.29
N GLY A 774 -13.67 22.99 -28.27
CA GLY A 774 -14.19 23.63 -27.07
C GLY A 774 -13.11 24.19 -26.13
N ILE A 775 -11.90 24.41 -26.64
CA ILE A 775 -10.80 25.05 -25.89
C ILE A 775 -11.05 26.55 -25.78
N ILE A 776 -11.62 27.12 -26.82
CA ILE A 776 -12.11 28.51 -26.88
C ILE A 776 -13.65 28.45 -26.84
N TYR A 777 -14.25 28.69 -25.64
CA TYR A 777 -15.68 28.43 -25.45
C TYR A 777 -16.45 29.51 -24.67
N ASN A 778 -15.84 30.63 -24.32
CA ASN A 778 -16.49 31.68 -23.52
C ASN A 778 -16.33 33.08 -24.16
N ASP A 779 -17.20 34.01 -23.74
CA ASP A 779 -17.22 35.40 -24.24
C ASP A 779 -15.97 36.22 -23.78
N GLU A 780 -15.17 35.70 -22.86
CA GLU A 780 -13.98 36.39 -22.33
C GLU A 780 -12.77 36.26 -23.29
N ILE A 781 -12.69 35.13 -24.03
CA ILE A 781 -11.61 34.85 -24.98
C ILE A 781 -12.24 34.37 -26.29
N THR A 782 -12.39 35.27 -27.22
CA THR A 782 -12.92 34.95 -28.57
C THR A 782 -11.79 34.68 -29.56
N SER A 783 -12.05 33.85 -30.59
CA SER A 783 -11.09 33.59 -31.66
C SER A 783 -10.64 34.87 -32.33
N ALA A 784 -11.54 35.86 -32.46
CA ALA A 784 -11.20 37.17 -33.02
C ALA A 784 -10.18 37.94 -32.18
N GLN A 785 -10.33 37.93 -30.85
CA GLN A 785 -9.37 38.56 -29.92
C GLN A 785 -8.03 37.83 -29.90
N LEU A 786 -8.04 36.51 -29.94
CA LEU A 786 -6.81 35.71 -30.02
C LEU A 786 -6.11 35.97 -31.38
N ARG A 787 -6.86 35.97 -32.45
CA ARG A 787 -6.32 36.27 -33.77
C ARG A 787 -5.62 37.62 -33.81
N THR A 788 -6.26 38.69 -33.34
CA THR A 788 -5.65 40.02 -33.25
C THR A 788 -4.36 40.01 -32.44
N ARG A 789 -4.37 39.36 -31.30
CA ARG A 789 -3.15 39.25 -30.43
C ARG A 789 -2.02 38.48 -31.08
N ILE A 790 -2.32 37.42 -31.84
CA ILE A 790 -1.34 36.63 -32.55
C ILE A 790 -0.79 37.45 -33.74
N GLU A 791 -1.66 38.10 -34.51
CA GLU A 791 -1.25 38.98 -35.62
C GLU A 791 -0.36 40.10 -35.10
N ASP A 792 -0.70 40.71 -33.94
CA ASP A 792 0.13 41.74 -33.30
C ASP A 792 1.48 41.17 -32.82
N ALA A 793 1.49 39.98 -32.22
CA ALA A 793 2.71 39.34 -31.72
C ALA A 793 3.68 38.94 -32.86
N ILE A 794 3.15 38.55 -34.02
CA ILE A 794 3.94 38.17 -35.20
C ILE A 794 4.43 39.40 -35.99
N THR A 795 4.01 40.60 -35.68
CA THR A 795 4.50 41.82 -36.36
C THR A 795 6.00 42.11 -36.10
N HIS A 796 6.61 41.55 -35.05
CA HIS A 796 8.02 41.69 -34.79
C HIS A 796 8.85 41.09 -35.95
N PRO A 797 9.76 41.83 -36.60
CA PRO A 797 10.43 41.37 -37.82
C PRO A 797 11.14 40.01 -37.68
N GLN A 798 11.74 39.73 -36.54
CA GLN A 798 12.43 38.49 -36.28
C GLN A 798 11.46 37.32 -36.06
N VAL A 799 10.33 37.58 -35.39
CA VAL A 799 9.25 36.59 -35.20
C VAL A 799 8.59 36.25 -36.53
N GLN A 800 8.34 37.23 -37.40
CA GLN A 800 7.78 37.03 -38.71
C GLN A 800 8.62 36.07 -39.56
N GLU A 801 9.95 36.17 -39.45
CA GLU A 801 10.85 35.27 -40.14
C GLU A 801 10.75 33.82 -39.63
N TRP A 802 10.56 33.62 -38.35
CA TRP A 802 10.42 32.27 -37.75
C TRP A 802 9.17 31.51 -38.25
N PHE A 803 8.16 32.21 -38.72
CA PHE A 803 6.95 31.62 -39.29
C PHE A 803 6.93 31.64 -40.84
N SER A 804 8.10 31.84 -41.48
CA SER A 804 8.27 31.78 -42.92
C SER A 804 8.44 30.33 -43.40
N LYS A 805 8.16 30.09 -44.71
CA LYS A 805 8.33 28.77 -45.36
C LYS A 805 9.80 28.37 -45.59
N ARG A 806 10.76 29.14 -45.10
CA ARG A 806 12.20 28.87 -45.22
C ARG A 806 12.62 27.69 -44.37
N TRP A 807 11.96 27.45 -43.23
CA TRP A 807 12.43 26.62 -42.17
C TRP A 807 11.88 25.18 -42.21
N GLN A 808 12.73 24.22 -41.99
CA GLN A 808 12.33 22.91 -41.51
C GLN A 808 12.13 22.99 -39.99
N LEU A 809 10.94 22.61 -39.51
CA LEU A 809 10.51 22.86 -38.15
C LEU A 809 10.43 21.58 -37.34
N TYR A 810 10.84 21.69 -36.09
CA TYR A 810 10.70 20.69 -35.07
C TYR A 810 10.08 21.36 -33.84
N ASN A 811 8.75 21.33 -33.76
CA ASN A 811 8.03 21.91 -32.61
C ASN A 811 7.90 20.88 -31.53
N GLU A 812 8.22 21.29 -30.27
CA GLU A 812 8.17 20.42 -29.11
C GLU A 812 8.88 19.06 -29.29
N CYS A 813 9.97 19.03 -30.04
CA CYS A 813 10.72 17.81 -30.24
C CYS A 813 11.52 17.46 -28.97
N THR A 814 11.54 16.16 -28.63
CA THR A 814 12.36 15.69 -27.53
C THR A 814 13.81 15.47 -28.01
N ILE A 815 14.78 16.04 -27.30
CA ILE A 815 16.20 15.83 -27.49
C ILE A 815 16.68 15.01 -26.30
N LEU A 816 17.35 13.89 -26.57
CA LEU A 816 17.90 13.01 -25.53
C LEU A 816 19.38 13.33 -25.34
N GLU A 817 19.79 13.59 -24.11
CA GLU A 817 21.18 13.80 -23.76
C GLU A 817 21.62 12.76 -22.71
N TYR A 818 22.71 12.05 -23.01
CA TYR A 818 23.30 11.12 -22.05
C TYR A 818 24.29 11.83 -21.14
N ASN A 819 23.97 11.92 -19.86
CA ASN A 819 24.84 12.50 -18.84
C ASN A 819 25.80 11.43 -18.30
N LYS A 820 27.07 11.54 -18.63
CA LYS A 820 28.10 10.58 -18.22
C LYS A 820 28.44 10.61 -16.73
N GLU A 821 28.10 11.68 -16.02
CA GLU A 821 28.39 11.82 -14.59
C GLU A 821 27.34 11.14 -13.73
N THR A 822 26.08 11.22 -14.17
CA THR A 822 24.94 10.61 -13.47
C THR A 822 24.56 9.23 -14.02
N ASP A 823 25.09 8.85 -15.19
CA ASP A 823 24.73 7.62 -15.95
C ASP A 823 23.23 7.59 -16.34
N GLU A 824 22.64 8.77 -16.58
CA GLU A 824 21.22 8.95 -16.90
C GLU A 824 21.04 9.63 -18.27
N VAL A 825 19.90 9.37 -18.89
CA VAL A 825 19.46 10.08 -20.10
C VAL A 825 18.54 11.21 -19.69
N GLU A 826 18.95 12.43 -19.96
CA GLU A 826 18.15 13.62 -19.73
C GLU A 826 17.34 13.98 -20.98
N GLU A 827 16.04 14.27 -20.79
CA GLU A 827 15.15 14.68 -21.86
C GLU A 827 15.02 16.23 -21.88
N HIS A 828 15.25 16.81 -23.02
CA HIS A 828 15.12 18.23 -23.24
C HIS A 828 14.08 18.50 -24.33
N ARG A 829 13.14 19.43 -24.09
CA ARG A 829 12.03 19.68 -25.00
C ARG A 829 11.87 21.17 -25.31
N PRO A 830 12.60 21.70 -26.27
CA PRO A 830 12.41 23.07 -26.74
C PRO A 830 11.06 23.27 -27.44
N ASP A 831 10.45 24.45 -27.25
CA ASP A 831 9.14 24.75 -27.85
C ASP A 831 9.22 24.75 -29.37
N ARG A 832 10.26 25.34 -29.97
CA ARG A 832 10.45 25.41 -31.42
C ARG A 832 11.91 25.37 -31.80
N VAL A 833 12.29 24.41 -32.60
CA VAL A 833 13.60 24.32 -33.25
C VAL A 833 13.41 24.42 -34.77
N MET A 834 14.22 25.22 -35.40
CA MET A 834 14.14 25.51 -36.83
C MET A 834 15.51 25.39 -37.48
N THR A 835 15.55 24.83 -38.70
CA THR A 835 16.80 24.79 -39.48
C THR A 835 16.54 24.98 -40.96
N ASP A 836 17.46 25.65 -41.66
CA ASP A 836 17.51 25.72 -43.09
C ASP A 836 18.68 24.89 -43.67
N GLY A 837 19.30 24.07 -42.87
CA GLY A 837 20.46 23.23 -43.20
C GLY A 837 21.81 23.99 -43.06
N LYS A 838 21.81 25.29 -42.80
CA LYS A 838 23.01 26.11 -42.59
C LYS A 838 23.09 26.65 -41.16
N GLU A 839 21.95 26.99 -40.61
CA GLU A 839 21.79 27.50 -39.27
C GLU A 839 20.65 26.75 -38.52
N VAL A 840 20.73 26.75 -37.22
CA VAL A 840 19.70 26.22 -36.34
C VAL A 840 19.29 27.30 -35.36
N VAL A 841 18.00 27.54 -35.26
CA VAL A 841 17.41 28.55 -34.38
C VAL A 841 16.51 27.85 -33.37
N VAL A 842 16.74 28.09 -32.11
CA VAL A 842 15.91 27.61 -30.99
C VAL A 842 15.13 28.78 -30.42
N VAL A 843 13.82 28.62 -30.33
CA VAL A 843 12.95 29.64 -29.73
C VAL A 843 12.11 28.97 -28.62
N ASP A 844 12.11 29.59 -27.46
CA ASP A 844 11.30 29.16 -26.32
C ASP A 844 10.28 30.28 -26.01
N PHE A 845 8.99 29.89 -25.92
CA PHE A 845 7.88 30.83 -25.78
C PHE A 845 7.58 31.09 -24.32
N LYS A 846 7.56 32.36 -23.89
CA LYS A 846 7.25 32.72 -22.51
C LYS A 846 6.05 33.68 -22.47
N PHE A 847 5.11 33.40 -21.57
CA PHE A 847 3.89 34.20 -21.42
C PHE A 847 3.90 35.01 -20.11
N GLY A 848 4.96 34.89 -19.30
CA GLY A 848 5.15 35.56 -18.02
C GLY A 848 6.27 36.61 -18.00
N ASN A 849 6.78 36.90 -16.80
CA ASN A 849 7.88 37.83 -16.60
C ASN A 849 9.24 37.21 -16.94
N GLU A 850 10.25 38.07 -17.19
CA GLU A 850 11.61 37.66 -17.46
C GLU A 850 12.25 36.99 -16.23
N ARG A 851 12.92 35.84 -16.44
CA ARG A 851 13.68 35.11 -15.40
C ARG A 851 15.01 34.61 -15.97
N GLU A 852 16.02 34.58 -15.16
CA GLU A 852 17.38 34.10 -15.57
C GLU A 852 17.37 32.59 -15.85
N GLU A 853 16.49 31.83 -15.22
CA GLU A 853 16.33 30.38 -15.46
C GLU A 853 15.95 30.06 -16.90
N TYR A 854 15.12 30.90 -17.54
CA TYR A 854 14.73 30.72 -18.93
C TYR A 854 15.90 30.90 -19.90
N LYS A 855 16.85 31.79 -19.58
CA LYS A 855 18.04 31.95 -20.37
C LYS A 855 18.94 30.72 -20.28
N ARG A 856 19.13 30.18 -19.09
CA ARG A 856 19.90 28.94 -18.87
C ARG A 856 19.28 27.75 -19.63
N GLN A 857 17.97 27.64 -19.64
CA GLN A 857 17.25 26.61 -20.36
C GLN A 857 17.55 26.67 -21.86
N VAL A 858 17.44 27.84 -22.48
CA VAL A 858 17.74 28.02 -23.90
C VAL A 858 19.24 27.83 -24.18
N GLN A 859 20.15 28.30 -23.29
CA GLN A 859 21.57 28.02 -23.38
C GLN A 859 21.86 26.54 -23.45
N ARG A 860 21.22 25.76 -22.57
CA ARG A 860 21.36 24.30 -22.56
C ARG A 860 20.93 23.67 -23.88
N TYR A 861 19.79 24.10 -24.42
CA TYR A 861 19.33 23.61 -25.72
C TYR A 861 20.31 23.94 -26.85
N MET A 862 20.91 25.13 -26.85
CA MET A 862 21.92 25.52 -27.83
C MET A 862 23.19 24.67 -27.70
N GLU A 863 23.64 24.38 -26.48
CA GLU A 863 24.81 23.54 -26.22
C GLU A 863 24.58 22.11 -26.78
N ILE A 864 23.44 21.50 -26.45
CA ILE A 864 23.11 20.16 -26.89
C ILE A 864 23.07 20.09 -28.42
N LEU A 865 22.41 21.03 -29.08
CA LEU A 865 22.35 21.07 -30.54
C LEU A 865 23.73 21.30 -31.18
N THR A 866 24.60 22.06 -30.52
CA THR A 866 26.00 22.23 -30.93
C THR A 866 26.78 20.92 -30.79
N HIS A 867 26.60 20.18 -29.69
CA HIS A 867 27.18 18.85 -29.49
C HIS A 867 26.67 17.81 -30.51
N MET A 868 25.40 17.95 -30.96
CA MET A 868 24.87 17.13 -32.05
C MET A 868 25.50 17.43 -33.42
N GLY A 869 26.38 18.43 -33.52
CA GLY A 869 27.17 18.75 -34.72
C GLY A 869 26.67 19.93 -35.53
N HIS A 870 25.67 20.67 -35.03
CA HIS A 870 25.22 21.90 -35.70
C HIS A 870 26.18 23.07 -35.42
N LYS A 871 26.65 23.74 -36.47
CA LYS A 871 27.75 24.75 -36.30
C LYS A 871 27.26 26.16 -36.02
N ASN A 872 26.04 26.51 -36.43
CA ASN A 872 25.49 27.84 -36.26
C ASN A 872 24.17 27.71 -35.54
N VAL A 873 24.22 27.70 -34.19
CA VAL A 873 23.06 27.61 -33.32
C VAL A 873 22.82 28.95 -32.67
N SER A 874 21.62 29.49 -32.80
CA SER A 874 21.14 30.71 -32.16
C SER A 874 19.94 30.42 -31.26
N GLY A 875 19.84 31.03 -30.11
CA GLY A 875 18.75 30.84 -29.18
C GLY A 875 18.03 32.13 -28.83
N TYR A 876 16.72 32.05 -28.72
CA TYR A 876 15.85 33.19 -28.42
C TYR A 876 14.79 32.85 -27.39
N LEU A 877 14.51 33.80 -26.51
CA LEU A 877 13.33 33.84 -25.64
C LEU A 877 12.33 34.83 -26.24
N TRP A 878 11.14 34.37 -26.54
CA TRP A 878 10.08 35.22 -27.03
C TRP A 878 8.99 35.38 -25.96
N TYR A 879 8.92 36.58 -25.38
CA TYR A 879 7.88 36.98 -24.43
C TYR A 879 6.65 37.46 -25.22
N VAL A 880 5.78 36.49 -25.55
CA VAL A 880 4.70 36.64 -26.51
C VAL A 880 3.73 37.79 -26.14
N VAL A 881 3.35 37.88 -24.88
CA VAL A 881 2.39 38.90 -24.38
C VAL A 881 2.97 40.32 -24.46
N LYS A 882 4.27 40.45 -24.25
CA LYS A 882 5.00 41.72 -24.26
C LYS A 882 5.57 42.05 -25.65
N ASN A 883 5.51 41.12 -26.58
CA ASN A 883 6.12 41.14 -27.91
C ASN A 883 7.64 41.53 -27.85
N ILE A 884 8.37 40.98 -26.88
CA ILE A 884 9.79 41.20 -26.69
C ILE A 884 10.54 39.92 -27.08
N VAL A 885 11.55 40.07 -27.91
CA VAL A 885 12.49 39.00 -28.28
C VAL A 885 13.82 39.28 -27.63
N THR A 886 14.36 38.33 -26.90
CA THR A 886 15.66 38.40 -26.27
C THR A 886 16.56 37.31 -26.84
N GLU A 887 17.68 37.71 -27.44
CA GLU A 887 18.69 36.76 -27.88
C GLU A 887 19.49 36.24 -26.69
N VAL A 888 19.78 34.94 -26.71
CA VAL A 888 20.52 34.26 -25.64
C VAL A 888 21.88 33.87 -26.16
N GLU A 889 22.94 34.38 -25.52
CA GLU A 889 24.32 34.05 -25.85
C GLU A 889 24.79 32.82 -25.10
N ILE A 890 25.58 31.95 -25.72
CA ILE A 890 26.25 30.83 -25.01
C ILE A 890 27.34 31.43 -24.13
N ASP A 891 27.33 31.08 -22.82
CA ASP A 891 28.40 31.49 -21.91
C ASP A 891 29.69 30.75 -22.29
N PRO A 892 30.75 31.42 -22.70
CA PRO A 892 32.00 30.76 -23.08
C PRO A 892 32.76 30.13 -21.89
N LYS A 893 32.18 30.15 -20.70
CA LYS A 893 32.78 29.62 -19.48
C LYS A 893 31.99 28.43 -18.85
N ALA A 894 30.88 27.99 -19.46
CA ALA A 894 30.12 26.83 -19.03
C ALA A 894 30.69 25.54 -19.59
#